data_de64537232142ab2753d017c7ec60987
#
_entry.id   de64537232142ab2753d017c7ec60987
#
_cell.length_a   1.000
_cell.length_b   1.000
_cell.length_c   1.000
_cell.angle_alpha   90.00
_cell.angle_beta   90.00
_cell.angle_gamma   90.00
#
_symmetry.space_group_name_H-M   'P 1'
#
loop_
_entity.id
_entity.type
_entity.pdbx_description
1 polymer ?
#
loop_
_entity_poly.entity_id
_entity_poly.type
_entity_poly.pdbx_seq_one_letter_code
_entity_poly.pdbx_strand_id
1 'polypeptide(L)'
;MKVRSRRAVPPDVYLSFVSSLFENRNTLFTGMAVHILTFVAIYLKSGDAFYLMLCAGFVIVFANRIYWFTRFQQADKSQMTRHEIRQWERRYVLGAASTAAILGTGSGYAIFVLQDSFAELASIAVTMASMVSVVGRNYGSRLAVDLQTLACCLPMVAGSLLAQDFYKALLSLMLIPFGLTTRAMANGVREFLYENVIASQEMKKIAGRFDTALTNMTHGLVMLDPHNRIEVINRKACELLHLGDRKRLTNCDLDVVLRYGVRHTFVDGSMPSLIQKQLAQLIDGSTSRAVMQFSDDLILEFSASRRPEGGVVLIFEDVTARIRADRKILHMVRYDSLTGLPQRAYFCDLVKEKVAQQATGQVGFMVLDVDEFKHVNDMKGHLTGDRLLVAIANRLLELAAGEAITGHFVGNQFVLFFPGREGELGLDARMRSIHERIAGNYDVEGLHIAVTFSAGCVILDSAELRMEEWQIKADLALYEAKSRSRGRLVFFAEEMDARYVERQRLKTDLRAAVDAGDISVAYQPMFKPDGSALECCEALARWTHPEKGAIPPNVFIQVAEEMGIVSEITRQVIKKACRDCMTWPEHISISVNLSVQDLRNELIIDTVTSVLAETGLAPGRLHLEVTESSLIEELSTVRLILEQLRGYGITVAIDDFGTGFSSLSYLDTLPVDVVKIDRSFVRNICEDVRRLKLLRGIVTLSRGLNLQIVVEGVETREQLALLIKYNCADLIQGYVYSMPVSSSDIEELSQLAERKEFEARTYVA
;
A
#
# COMPACT_ATOMS: atom_id res chain seq x y z
N MET A 1 33.54 0.96 58.08
CA MET A 1 33.18 0.00 57.00
C MET A 1 32.27 -1.07 57.56
N LYS A 2 30.93 -0.96 57.35
CA LYS A 2 29.95 -1.89 57.91
C LYS A 2 29.94 -3.19 57.14
N VAL A 3 30.15 -4.26 57.88
CA VAL A 3 29.98 -5.66 57.53
C VAL A 3 28.80 -5.89 56.56
N ARG A 4 29.07 -6.19 55.30
CA ARG A 4 28.11 -6.85 54.38
C ARG A 4 28.00 -8.33 54.80
N SER A 5 27.31 -8.59 55.92
CA SER A 5 27.00 -9.93 56.38
C SER A 5 25.89 -10.53 55.55
N ARG A 6 26.09 -11.80 55.17
CA ARG A 6 25.06 -12.77 54.77
C ARG A 6 24.50 -12.71 53.35
N ARG A 7 25.30 -12.50 52.32
CA ARG A 7 24.97 -13.14 51.05
C ARG A 7 25.55 -14.53 51.02
N ALA A 8 24.73 -15.54 50.85
CA ALA A 8 25.16 -16.92 50.71
C ALA A 8 26.09 -17.02 49.46
N VAL A 9 27.33 -17.42 49.67
CA VAL A 9 28.31 -17.60 48.60
C VAL A 9 27.69 -18.45 47.50
N PRO A 10 27.76 -18.07 46.21
CA PRO A 10 27.25 -18.85 45.09
C PRO A 10 27.83 -20.29 45.13
N PRO A 11 27.08 -21.30 44.71
CA PRO A 11 27.54 -22.70 44.81
C PRO A 11 28.84 -22.97 44.06
N ASP A 12 29.05 -22.35 42.91
CA ASP A 12 30.27 -22.42 42.09
C ASP A 12 31.49 -21.81 42.76
N VAL A 13 31.32 -20.67 43.41
CA VAL A 13 32.40 -20.01 44.18
C VAL A 13 32.68 -20.82 45.45
N TYR A 14 31.66 -21.35 46.13
CA TYR A 14 31.85 -22.23 47.29
C TYR A 14 32.59 -23.53 46.92
N LEU A 15 32.26 -24.11 45.78
CA LEU A 15 32.97 -25.26 45.24
C LEU A 15 34.46 -24.95 44.99
N SER A 16 34.75 -23.78 44.42
CA SER A 16 36.12 -23.32 44.18
C SER A 16 36.94 -23.24 45.50
N PHE A 17 36.35 -22.68 46.55
CA PHE A 17 36.98 -22.62 47.87
C PHE A 17 37.18 -23.98 48.49
N VAL A 18 36.22 -24.89 48.39
CA VAL A 18 36.37 -26.25 48.91
C VAL A 18 37.37 -27.02 48.06
N SER A 19 37.40 -26.83 46.75
CA SER A 19 38.37 -27.48 45.85
C SER A 19 39.80 -27.08 46.18
N SER A 20 40.06 -25.85 46.57
CA SER A 20 41.42 -25.38 46.96
C SER A 20 41.99 -26.14 48.16
N LEU A 21 41.10 -26.65 49.07
CA LEU A 21 41.53 -27.48 50.19
C LEU A 21 42.13 -28.81 49.76
N PHE A 22 41.71 -29.31 48.56
CA PHE A 22 42.13 -30.59 47.98
C PHE A 22 43.15 -30.46 46.83
N GLU A 23 43.73 -29.28 46.59
CA GLU A 23 44.68 -29.06 45.47
C GLU A 23 46.10 -29.51 45.78
N ASN A 24 46.59 -29.28 46.99
CA ASN A 24 48.03 -29.41 47.27
C ASN A 24 48.38 -30.68 48.07
N ARG A 25 48.49 -31.80 47.37
CA ARG A 25 48.80 -33.08 47.96
C ARG A 25 50.20 -33.12 48.54
N ASN A 26 51.20 -32.49 47.93
CA ASN A 26 52.61 -32.54 48.35
C ASN A 26 52.83 -31.92 49.73
N THR A 27 52.07 -30.82 50.06
CA THR A 27 52.20 -30.20 51.38
C THR A 27 51.67 -31.10 52.53
N LEU A 28 50.76 -32.02 52.22
CA LEU A 28 50.31 -33.03 53.18
C LEU A 28 51.41 -34.01 53.54
N PHE A 29 52.14 -34.50 52.52
CA PHE A 29 53.26 -35.47 52.72
C PHE A 29 54.41 -34.81 53.48
N THR A 30 54.85 -33.61 53.10
CA THR A 30 55.92 -32.89 53.76
C THR A 30 55.58 -32.58 55.23
N GLY A 31 54.31 -32.06 55.45
CA GLY A 31 53.86 -31.78 56.81
C GLY A 31 53.86 -33.03 57.70
N MET A 32 53.37 -34.19 57.21
CA MET A 32 53.36 -35.41 57.95
C MET A 32 54.78 -35.90 58.26
N ALA A 33 55.67 -35.90 57.29
CA ALA A 33 57.07 -36.30 57.47
C ALA A 33 57.75 -35.51 58.60
N VAL A 34 57.58 -34.19 58.62
CA VAL A 34 58.10 -33.31 59.67
C VAL A 34 57.53 -33.65 61.04
N HIS A 35 56.18 -33.81 61.10
CA HIS A 35 55.50 -34.17 62.38
C HIS A 35 55.98 -35.50 62.96
N ILE A 36 56.07 -36.54 62.15
CA ILE A 36 56.53 -37.88 62.55
C ILE A 36 58.01 -37.80 62.97
N LEU A 37 58.85 -37.13 62.15
CA LEU A 37 60.27 -37.00 62.44
C LEU A 37 60.48 -36.30 63.84
N THR A 38 59.71 -35.22 64.10
CA THR A 38 59.80 -34.56 65.41
C THR A 38 59.40 -35.45 66.56
N PHE A 39 58.28 -36.19 66.42
CA PHE A 39 57.83 -37.05 67.52
C PHE A 39 58.74 -38.31 67.70
N VAL A 40 59.31 -38.87 66.61
CA VAL A 40 60.34 -39.92 66.72
C VAL A 40 61.57 -39.34 67.37
N ALA A 41 62.02 -38.10 67.07
CA ALA A 41 63.18 -37.49 67.72
C ALA A 41 62.94 -37.32 69.26
N ILE A 42 61.70 -36.86 69.64
CA ILE A 42 61.32 -36.77 71.03
C ILE A 42 61.36 -38.16 71.71
N TYR A 43 60.79 -39.20 71.04
CA TYR A 43 60.84 -40.61 71.55
C TYR A 43 62.22 -41.10 71.72
N LEU A 44 63.13 -40.92 70.75
CA LEU A 44 64.50 -41.38 70.85
C LEU A 44 65.28 -40.75 72.00
N LYS A 45 64.96 -39.52 72.35
CA LYS A 45 65.55 -38.81 73.47
C LYS A 45 64.95 -39.17 74.84
N SER A 46 63.62 -39.24 74.91
CA SER A 46 62.86 -39.34 76.17
C SER A 46 62.57 -40.85 76.51
N GLY A 47 62.55 -41.71 75.53
CA GLY A 47 62.14 -43.13 75.72
C GLY A 47 60.63 -43.33 75.93
N ASP A 48 59.82 -42.29 75.84
CA ASP A 48 58.42 -42.34 76.19
C ASP A 48 57.56 -42.87 75.02
N ALA A 49 56.96 -44.02 75.16
CA ALA A 49 56.16 -44.74 74.19
C ALA A 49 54.89 -43.92 73.71
N PHE A 50 54.50 -42.93 74.48
CA PHE A 50 53.36 -42.08 74.09
C PHE A 50 53.57 -41.40 72.72
N TYR A 51 54.80 -40.94 72.44
CA TYR A 51 55.11 -40.33 71.15
C TYR A 51 55.08 -41.34 70.01
N LEU A 52 55.40 -42.62 70.25
CA LEU A 52 55.16 -43.64 69.21
C LEU A 52 53.69 -43.88 68.90
N MET A 53 52.85 -43.82 69.98
CA MET A 53 51.42 -43.90 69.81
C MET A 53 50.86 -42.72 69.03
N LEU A 54 51.36 -41.52 69.26
CA LEU A 54 51.01 -40.30 68.45
C LEU A 54 51.46 -40.46 67.00
N CYS A 55 52.67 -41.04 66.72
CA CYS A 55 53.10 -41.34 65.34
C CYS A 55 52.16 -42.32 64.63
N ALA A 56 51.70 -43.40 65.30
CA ALA A 56 50.73 -44.31 64.76
C ALA A 56 49.35 -43.56 64.44
N GLY A 57 48.92 -42.68 65.38
CA GLY A 57 47.75 -41.85 65.15
C GLY A 57 47.89 -40.98 63.95
N PHE A 58 49.06 -40.37 63.73
CA PHE A 58 49.34 -39.59 62.52
C PHE A 58 49.19 -40.36 61.23
N VAL A 59 49.79 -41.59 61.19
CA VAL A 59 49.71 -42.48 60.03
C VAL A 59 48.26 -42.82 59.68
N ILE A 60 47.45 -43.16 60.70
CA ILE A 60 46.03 -43.47 60.52
C ILE A 60 45.26 -42.30 59.99
N VAL A 61 45.43 -41.13 60.58
CA VAL A 61 44.73 -39.86 60.15
C VAL A 61 45.17 -39.48 58.74
N PHE A 62 46.49 -39.67 58.46
CA PHE A 62 47.01 -39.34 57.14
C PHE A 62 46.44 -40.27 56.05
N ALA A 63 46.42 -41.57 56.29
CA ALA A 63 45.84 -42.53 55.35
C ALA A 63 44.37 -42.22 55.04
N ASN A 64 43.61 -41.90 56.08
CA ASN A 64 42.22 -41.40 55.90
C ASN A 64 42.12 -40.12 55.07
N ARG A 65 43.01 -39.14 55.31
CA ARG A 65 43.06 -37.90 54.56
C ARG A 65 43.41 -38.14 53.08
N ILE A 66 44.40 -39.01 52.78
CA ILE A 66 44.76 -39.35 51.40
C ILE A 66 43.58 -40.02 50.68
N TYR A 67 42.86 -40.92 51.37
CA TYR A 67 41.67 -41.58 50.82
C TYR A 67 40.63 -40.53 50.38
N TRP A 68 40.29 -39.56 51.21
CA TRP A 68 39.32 -38.57 50.89
C TRP A 68 39.83 -37.58 49.82
N PHE A 69 41.12 -37.29 49.78
CA PHE A 69 41.73 -36.47 48.72
C PHE A 69 41.58 -37.12 47.35
N THR A 70 41.87 -38.40 47.24
CA THR A 70 41.78 -39.19 46.00
C THR A 70 40.34 -39.27 45.51
N ARG A 71 39.45 -39.53 46.46
CA ARG A 71 37.98 -39.54 46.14
C ARG A 71 37.43 -38.21 45.67
N PHE A 72 37.87 -37.12 46.26
CA PHE A 72 37.44 -35.77 45.82
C PHE A 72 37.94 -35.42 44.41
N GLN A 73 39.17 -35.84 44.09
CA GLN A 73 39.71 -35.62 42.75
C GLN A 73 38.99 -36.42 41.65
N GLN A 74 38.47 -37.60 41.99
CA GLN A 74 37.70 -38.45 41.09
C GLN A 74 36.22 -38.10 40.98
N ALA A 75 35.72 -37.24 41.86
CA ALA A 75 34.32 -36.87 41.89
C ALA A 75 33.98 -35.87 40.75
N ASP A 76 32.81 -36.05 40.10
CA ASP A 76 32.30 -35.09 39.11
C ASP A 76 31.87 -33.80 39.83
N LYS A 77 32.58 -32.72 39.53
CA LYS A 77 32.39 -31.41 40.15
C LYS A 77 31.32 -30.57 39.46
N SER A 78 30.89 -30.98 38.28
CA SER A 78 30.02 -30.14 37.42
C SER A 78 28.57 -30.00 37.93
N GLN A 79 28.10 -30.99 38.70
CA GLN A 79 26.72 -31.05 39.19
C GLN A 79 26.60 -31.15 40.73
N MET A 80 27.68 -30.82 41.47
CA MET A 80 27.65 -30.94 42.93
C MET A 80 26.68 -29.94 43.57
N THR A 81 25.76 -30.50 44.35
CA THR A 81 24.83 -29.69 45.17
C THR A 81 25.58 -29.04 46.36
N ARG A 82 25.06 -27.93 46.88
CA ARG A 82 25.63 -27.24 48.04
C ARG A 82 25.74 -28.14 49.25
N HIS A 83 24.88 -29.16 49.37
CA HIS A 83 24.89 -30.13 50.49
C HIS A 83 26.10 -31.09 50.32
N GLU A 84 26.35 -31.56 49.14
CA GLU A 84 27.50 -32.46 48.85
C GLU A 84 28.83 -31.71 49.03
N ILE A 85 28.94 -30.46 48.56
CA ILE A 85 30.13 -29.64 48.76
C ILE A 85 30.41 -29.48 50.27
N ARG A 86 29.35 -29.25 51.11
CA ARG A 86 29.47 -29.14 52.56
C ARG A 86 29.89 -30.47 53.20
N GLN A 87 29.50 -31.63 52.68
CA GLN A 87 29.94 -32.93 53.17
C GLN A 87 31.46 -33.14 52.88
N TRP A 88 31.93 -32.72 51.72
CA TRP A 88 33.35 -32.75 51.41
C TRP A 88 34.16 -31.81 52.29
N GLU A 89 33.69 -30.59 52.55
CA GLU A 89 34.32 -29.66 53.47
C GLU A 89 34.44 -30.31 54.88
N ARG A 90 33.38 -30.92 55.39
CA ARG A 90 33.37 -31.56 56.74
C ARG A 90 34.37 -32.72 56.82
N ARG A 91 34.45 -33.55 55.78
CA ARG A 91 35.43 -34.66 55.74
C ARG A 91 36.87 -34.16 55.79
N TYR A 92 37.14 -33.09 55.05
CA TYR A 92 38.45 -32.42 55.09
C TYR A 92 38.72 -31.84 56.49
N VAL A 93 37.78 -31.14 57.05
CA VAL A 93 37.89 -30.46 58.35
C VAL A 93 38.15 -31.44 59.46
N LEU A 94 37.44 -32.57 59.49
CA LEU A 94 37.66 -33.63 60.47
C LEU A 94 39.11 -34.19 60.42
N GLY A 95 39.60 -34.52 59.24
CA GLY A 95 40.99 -34.99 59.10
C GLY A 95 42.02 -33.95 59.49
N ALA A 96 41.79 -32.68 59.13
CA ALA A 96 42.69 -31.58 59.47
C ALA A 96 42.69 -31.27 60.99
N ALA A 97 41.50 -31.24 61.61
CA ALA A 97 41.37 -31.03 63.07
C ALA A 97 41.96 -32.18 63.88
N SER A 98 41.79 -33.45 63.41
CA SER A 98 42.45 -34.62 64.08
C SER A 98 44.01 -34.55 64.06
N THR A 99 44.54 -34.05 62.90
CA THR A 99 46.00 -33.82 62.84
C THR A 99 46.46 -32.78 63.85
N ALA A 100 45.69 -31.63 63.90
CA ALA A 100 46.00 -30.60 64.88
C ALA A 100 45.85 -31.03 66.35
N ALA A 101 44.83 -31.83 66.64
CA ALA A 101 44.65 -32.41 67.99
C ALA A 101 45.79 -33.25 68.40
N ILE A 102 46.33 -34.12 67.53
CA ILE A 102 47.50 -34.93 67.81
C ILE A 102 48.72 -34.05 68.12
N LEU A 103 48.96 -33.01 67.33
CA LEU A 103 50.05 -32.07 67.60
C LEU A 103 49.89 -31.32 68.91
N GLY A 104 48.68 -30.75 69.16
CA GLY A 104 48.42 -30.09 70.41
C GLY A 104 48.56 -30.95 71.62
N THR A 105 48.06 -32.23 71.54
CA THR A 105 48.18 -33.23 72.63
C THR A 105 49.65 -33.56 72.88
N GLY A 106 50.45 -33.79 71.84
CA GLY A 106 51.90 -34.04 71.95
C GLY A 106 52.63 -32.89 72.63
N SER A 107 52.31 -31.66 72.30
CA SER A 107 52.87 -30.46 72.95
C SER A 107 52.33 -30.28 74.38
N GLY A 108 51.08 -30.50 74.70
CA GLY A 108 50.49 -30.42 76.00
C GLY A 108 51.09 -31.51 76.93
N TYR A 109 51.32 -32.71 76.41
CA TYR A 109 51.95 -33.81 77.12
C TYR A 109 53.44 -33.55 77.43
N ALA A 110 54.21 -32.97 76.47
CA ALA A 110 55.57 -32.51 76.68
C ALA A 110 55.68 -31.52 77.83
N ILE A 111 54.77 -30.49 77.85
CA ILE A 111 54.77 -29.41 78.82
C ILE A 111 54.40 -29.92 80.24
N PHE A 112 53.40 -30.81 80.31
CA PHE A 112 52.85 -31.24 81.62
C PHE A 112 53.50 -32.48 82.17
N VAL A 113 53.69 -33.52 81.38
CA VAL A 113 54.15 -34.89 81.89
C VAL A 113 55.61 -35.05 81.68
N LEU A 114 56.15 -34.79 80.50
CA LEU A 114 57.55 -35.10 80.21
C LEU A 114 58.53 -34.07 80.80
N GLN A 115 58.14 -32.82 80.78
CA GLN A 115 58.88 -31.65 81.32
C GLN A 115 60.37 -31.60 80.85
N ASP A 116 60.65 -32.14 79.64
CA ASP A 116 61.97 -32.12 79.00
C ASP A 116 61.99 -30.89 78.03
N SER A 117 63.02 -30.02 78.23
CA SER A 117 63.18 -28.79 77.45
C SER A 117 63.24 -28.99 75.94
N PHE A 118 63.85 -30.11 75.43
CA PHE A 118 63.88 -30.43 74.03
C PHE A 118 62.53 -30.87 73.51
N ALA A 119 61.81 -31.75 74.23
CA ALA A 119 60.49 -32.19 73.85
C ALA A 119 59.49 -31.04 73.88
N GLU A 120 59.54 -30.17 74.87
CA GLU A 120 58.71 -28.99 74.94
C GLU A 120 58.97 -28.04 73.73
N LEU A 121 60.25 -27.70 73.48
CA LEU A 121 60.60 -26.80 72.40
C LEU A 121 60.26 -27.35 71.03
N ALA A 122 60.64 -28.64 70.78
CA ALA A 122 60.43 -29.28 69.51
C ALA A 122 58.95 -29.47 69.18
N SER A 123 58.14 -29.88 70.18
CA SER A 123 56.69 -30.09 69.96
C SER A 123 55.95 -28.79 69.81
N ILE A 124 56.30 -27.74 70.59
CA ILE A 124 55.71 -26.38 70.42
C ILE A 124 56.10 -25.81 69.10
N ALA A 125 57.35 -25.88 68.67
CA ALA A 125 57.87 -25.35 67.43
C ALA A 125 57.16 -25.97 66.19
N VAL A 126 57.02 -27.32 66.17
CA VAL A 126 56.31 -27.96 65.04
C VAL A 126 54.84 -27.67 65.03
N THR A 127 54.22 -27.58 66.22
CA THR A 127 52.81 -27.20 66.35
C THR A 127 52.54 -25.78 65.85
N MET A 128 53.37 -24.86 66.24
CA MET A 128 53.26 -23.48 65.79
C MET A 128 53.51 -23.32 64.30
N ALA A 129 54.55 -24.03 63.77
CA ALA A 129 54.80 -24.02 62.31
C ALA A 129 53.63 -24.62 61.52
N SER A 130 53.01 -25.68 62.06
CA SER A 130 51.78 -26.24 61.48
C SER A 130 50.61 -25.22 61.46
N MET A 131 50.42 -24.45 62.53
CA MET A 131 49.40 -23.45 62.62
C MET A 131 49.59 -22.30 61.62
N VAL A 132 50.84 -21.86 61.37
CA VAL A 132 51.14 -20.87 60.33
C VAL A 132 50.73 -21.38 58.97
N SER A 133 51.02 -22.69 58.67
CA SER A 133 50.63 -23.28 57.40
C SER A 133 49.11 -23.38 57.21
N VAL A 134 48.32 -23.37 58.27
CA VAL A 134 46.85 -23.34 58.23
C VAL A 134 46.30 -22.14 57.48
N VAL A 135 46.91 -20.95 57.64
CA VAL A 135 46.47 -19.73 56.94
C VAL A 135 46.57 -19.85 55.42
N GLY A 136 47.72 -20.33 54.93
CA GLY A 136 47.98 -20.41 53.50
C GLY A 136 47.23 -21.55 52.79
N ARG A 137 46.76 -22.58 53.55
CA ARG A 137 46.16 -23.76 52.98
C ARG A 137 44.66 -23.89 53.21
N ASN A 138 44.20 -23.48 54.38
CA ASN A 138 42.81 -23.74 54.84
C ASN A 138 41.90 -22.53 54.77
N TYR A 139 42.33 -21.42 54.13
CA TYR A 139 41.51 -20.19 53.95
C TYR A 139 40.16 -20.48 53.31
N GLY A 140 40.06 -21.53 52.47
CA GLY A 140 38.81 -21.93 51.79
C GLY A 140 37.68 -22.33 52.76
N SER A 141 38.00 -22.77 54.02
CA SER A 141 37.02 -23.17 55.04
C SER A 141 37.25 -22.48 56.37
N ARG A 142 36.29 -21.64 56.81
CA ARG A 142 36.33 -21.03 58.15
C ARG A 142 36.31 -22.11 59.25
N LEU A 143 35.51 -23.17 59.03
CA LEU A 143 35.38 -24.26 59.97
C LEU A 143 36.70 -24.99 60.14
N ALA A 144 37.48 -25.19 59.05
CA ALA A 144 38.80 -25.82 59.11
C ALA A 144 39.76 -24.98 59.98
N VAL A 145 39.84 -23.67 59.74
CA VAL A 145 40.74 -22.78 60.48
C VAL A 145 40.39 -22.74 61.95
N ASP A 146 39.08 -22.54 62.29
CA ASP A 146 38.61 -22.44 63.65
C ASP A 146 38.84 -23.74 64.45
N LEU A 147 38.46 -24.89 63.90
CA LEU A 147 38.61 -26.18 64.57
C LEU A 147 40.09 -26.63 64.72
N GLN A 148 40.91 -26.40 63.71
CA GLN A 148 42.33 -26.71 63.81
C GLN A 148 43.03 -25.82 64.83
N THR A 149 42.76 -24.53 64.84
CA THR A 149 43.33 -23.62 65.85
C THR A 149 42.93 -24.04 67.25
N LEU A 150 41.66 -24.36 67.46
CA LEU A 150 41.16 -24.81 68.75
C LEU A 150 41.76 -26.13 69.18
N ALA A 151 41.81 -27.16 68.26
CA ALA A 151 42.33 -28.46 68.52
C ALA A 151 43.84 -28.49 68.86
N CYS A 152 44.58 -27.52 68.28
CA CYS A 152 45.98 -27.33 68.55
C CYS A 152 46.28 -26.61 69.86
N CYS A 153 45.61 -25.49 70.12
CA CYS A 153 45.90 -24.62 71.27
C CYS A 153 45.32 -25.14 72.59
N LEU A 154 44.15 -25.79 72.56
CA LEU A 154 43.46 -26.21 73.75
C LEU A 154 44.26 -27.21 74.61
N PRO A 155 44.85 -28.32 73.98
CA PRO A 155 45.72 -29.24 74.76
C PRO A 155 46.99 -28.54 75.29
N MET A 156 47.56 -27.61 74.51
CA MET A 156 48.75 -26.86 74.93
C MET A 156 48.47 -25.97 76.17
N VAL A 157 47.36 -25.27 76.09
CA VAL A 157 46.89 -24.40 77.22
C VAL A 157 46.63 -25.31 78.48
N ALA A 158 45.92 -26.40 78.25
CA ALA A 158 45.64 -27.32 79.35
C ALA A 158 46.93 -27.89 79.99
N GLY A 159 47.88 -28.32 79.16
CA GLY A 159 49.17 -28.82 79.65
C GLY A 159 49.99 -27.73 80.40
N SER A 160 49.94 -26.49 79.90
CA SER A 160 50.62 -25.37 80.58
C SER A 160 49.99 -24.97 81.91
N LEU A 161 48.65 -25.04 82.01
CA LEU A 161 47.96 -24.78 83.28
C LEU A 161 48.16 -25.91 84.31
N LEU A 162 48.20 -27.12 83.85
CA LEU A 162 48.40 -28.33 84.72
C LEU A 162 49.82 -28.43 85.19
N ALA A 163 50.81 -27.91 84.51
CA ALA A 163 52.23 -27.91 84.84
C ALA A 163 52.60 -27.10 86.10
N GLN A 164 51.65 -26.38 86.71
CA GLN A 164 51.80 -25.56 87.92
C GLN A 164 52.93 -24.53 87.82
N ASP A 165 53.39 -24.16 86.66
CA ASP A 165 54.45 -23.16 86.42
C ASP A 165 53.81 -21.89 85.93
N PHE A 166 54.02 -20.78 86.69
CA PHE A 166 53.42 -19.46 86.42
C PHE A 166 53.82 -18.91 85.05
N TYR A 167 55.12 -19.16 84.66
CA TYR A 167 55.60 -18.61 83.37
C TYR A 167 55.04 -19.42 82.19
N LYS A 168 54.89 -20.78 82.33
CA LYS A 168 54.22 -21.59 81.30
C LYS A 168 52.73 -21.22 81.16
N ALA A 169 52.04 -20.97 82.26
CA ALA A 169 50.66 -20.48 82.25
C ALA A 169 50.54 -19.11 81.60
N LEU A 170 51.45 -18.19 81.92
CA LEU A 170 51.50 -16.86 81.29
C LEU A 170 51.76 -16.95 79.77
N LEU A 171 52.71 -17.81 79.38
CA LEU A 171 53.04 -18.02 77.97
C LEU A 171 51.83 -18.58 77.16
N SER A 172 51.04 -19.47 77.83
CA SER A 172 49.81 -19.97 77.16
C SER A 172 48.77 -18.94 76.84
N LEU A 173 48.75 -17.83 77.58
CA LEU A 173 47.90 -16.68 77.27
C LEU A 173 48.19 -16.07 75.91
N MET A 174 49.47 -16.16 75.43
CA MET A 174 49.88 -15.69 74.11
C MET A 174 49.25 -16.50 72.95
N LEU A 175 48.74 -17.71 73.19
CA LEU A 175 48.09 -18.51 72.16
C LEU A 175 46.70 -17.91 71.77
N ILE A 176 46.09 -17.10 72.65
CA ILE A 176 44.79 -16.45 72.35
C ILE A 176 44.96 -15.42 71.20
N PRO A 177 45.81 -14.38 71.33
CA PRO A 177 46.03 -13.45 70.23
C PRO A 177 46.61 -14.12 68.97
N PHE A 178 47.44 -15.15 69.14
CA PHE A 178 47.91 -15.95 67.98
C PHE A 178 46.77 -16.64 67.23
N GLY A 179 45.82 -17.26 67.91
CA GLY A 179 44.65 -17.86 67.29
C GLY A 179 43.75 -16.84 66.60
N LEU A 180 43.55 -15.67 67.27
CA LEU A 180 42.77 -14.58 66.67
C LEU A 180 43.43 -14.01 65.41
N THR A 181 44.73 -13.80 65.42
CA THR A 181 45.50 -13.30 64.22
C THR A 181 45.49 -14.35 63.09
N THR A 182 45.67 -15.63 63.40
CA THR A 182 45.57 -16.73 62.43
C THR A 182 44.20 -16.71 61.73
N ARG A 183 43.13 -16.58 62.49
CA ARG A 183 41.77 -16.47 61.96
C ARG A 183 41.56 -15.18 61.11
N ALA A 184 42.06 -14.05 61.60
CA ALA A 184 41.96 -12.77 60.88
C ALA A 184 42.67 -12.83 59.54
N MET A 185 43.90 -13.35 59.51
CA MET A 185 44.69 -13.53 58.29
C MET A 185 44.02 -14.47 57.29
N ALA A 186 43.52 -15.64 57.72
CA ALA A 186 42.83 -16.58 56.88
C ALA A 186 41.56 -15.98 56.27
N ASN A 187 40.80 -15.19 57.08
CA ASN A 187 39.61 -14.45 56.58
C ASN A 187 40.01 -13.39 55.55
N GLY A 188 41.10 -12.63 55.76
CA GLY A 188 41.58 -11.62 54.80
C GLY A 188 41.99 -12.23 53.44
N VAL A 189 42.73 -13.34 53.47
CA VAL A 189 43.09 -14.06 52.20
C VAL A 189 41.83 -14.53 51.48
N ARG A 190 40.87 -15.07 52.25
CA ARG A 190 39.60 -15.54 51.65
C ARG A 190 38.79 -14.39 51.02
N GLU A 191 38.70 -13.24 51.66
CA GLU A 191 37.94 -12.09 51.17
C GLU A 191 38.58 -11.50 49.91
N PHE A 192 39.89 -11.38 49.88
CA PHE A 192 40.63 -10.92 48.72
C PHE A 192 40.45 -11.84 47.49
N LEU A 193 40.53 -13.15 47.69
CA LEU A 193 40.33 -14.13 46.61
C LEU A 193 38.87 -14.15 46.13
N TYR A 194 37.92 -13.97 47.05
CA TYR A 194 36.49 -13.89 46.73
C TYR A 194 36.18 -12.69 45.81
N GLU A 195 36.70 -11.53 46.13
CA GLU A 195 36.54 -10.32 45.31
C GLU A 195 37.13 -10.49 43.90
N ASN A 196 38.33 -11.07 43.80
CA ASN A 196 38.97 -11.31 42.51
C ASN A 196 38.21 -12.31 41.64
N VAL A 197 37.67 -13.38 42.22
CA VAL A 197 36.91 -14.40 41.47
C VAL A 197 35.60 -13.78 40.94
N ILE A 198 34.90 -13.01 41.75
CA ILE A 198 33.67 -12.34 41.33
C ILE A 198 33.95 -11.30 40.22
N ALA A 199 34.96 -10.45 40.41
CA ALA A 199 35.34 -9.47 39.38
C ALA A 199 35.68 -10.13 38.04
N SER A 200 36.41 -11.25 38.06
CA SER A 200 36.73 -12.01 36.85
C SER A 200 35.48 -12.60 36.17
N GLN A 201 34.54 -13.12 36.96
CA GLN A 201 33.28 -13.67 36.43
C GLN A 201 32.39 -12.58 35.87
N GLU A 202 32.30 -11.43 36.53
CA GLU A 202 31.53 -10.28 36.01
C GLU A 202 32.12 -9.76 34.69
N MET A 203 33.43 -9.64 34.60
CA MET A 203 34.11 -9.24 33.37
C MET A 203 33.82 -10.23 32.23
N LYS A 204 33.87 -11.53 32.46
CA LYS A 204 33.54 -12.56 31.46
C LYS A 204 32.07 -12.47 31.03
N LYS A 205 31.14 -12.21 31.98
CA LYS A 205 29.71 -12.04 31.67
C LYS A 205 29.47 -10.76 30.83
N ILE A 206 30.13 -9.66 31.15
CA ILE A 206 30.01 -8.40 30.40
C ILE A 206 30.58 -8.60 28.99
N ALA A 207 31.76 -9.18 28.85
CA ALA A 207 32.34 -9.49 27.54
C ALA A 207 31.45 -10.38 26.68
N GLY A 208 30.89 -11.44 27.27
CA GLY A 208 29.96 -12.34 26.56
C GLY A 208 28.66 -11.66 26.14
N ARG A 209 28.09 -10.80 26.99
CA ARG A 209 26.90 -10.00 26.65
C ARG A 209 27.21 -9.00 25.53
N PHE A 210 28.36 -8.37 25.55
CA PHE A 210 28.81 -7.45 24.52
C PHE A 210 29.01 -8.16 23.17
N ASP A 211 29.66 -9.31 23.16
CA ASP A 211 29.84 -10.09 21.92
C ASP A 211 28.50 -10.61 21.36
N THR A 212 27.61 -11.05 22.24
CA THR A 212 26.25 -11.43 21.84
C THR A 212 25.46 -10.24 21.26
N ALA A 213 25.57 -9.07 21.88
CA ALA A 213 24.93 -7.87 21.37
C ALA A 213 25.45 -7.49 19.98
N LEU A 214 26.76 -7.46 19.80
CA LEU A 214 27.39 -7.18 18.49
C LEU A 214 27.03 -8.20 17.41
N THR A 215 26.89 -9.47 17.78
CA THR A 215 26.57 -10.53 16.83
C THR A 215 25.12 -10.49 16.36
N ASN A 216 24.20 -10.08 17.26
CA ASN A 216 22.77 -10.02 16.97
C ASN A 216 22.28 -8.65 16.47
N MET A 217 23.17 -7.69 16.32
CA MET A 217 22.81 -6.38 15.73
C MET A 217 22.39 -6.53 14.27
N THR A 218 21.29 -5.90 13.90
CA THR A 218 20.75 -5.84 12.52
C THR A 218 21.55 -4.89 11.62
N HIS A 219 22.33 -3.99 12.22
CA HIS A 219 23.14 -2.98 11.53
C HIS A 219 24.61 -3.42 11.53
N GLY A 220 25.31 -3.10 10.45
CA GLY A 220 26.77 -3.17 10.40
C GLY A 220 27.37 -2.15 11.35
N LEU A 221 28.35 -2.57 12.16
CA LEU A 221 29.07 -1.71 13.07
C LEU A 221 30.57 -1.88 12.85
N VAL A 222 31.26 -0.77 12.67
CA VAL A 222 32.73 -0.69 12.60
C VAL A 222 33.21 0.40 13.54
N MET A 223 34.11 0.07 14.45
CA MET A 223 34.78 1.05 15.30
C MET A 223 36.23 1.22 14.81
N LEU A 224 36.60 2.46 14.61
CA LEU A 224 37.93 2.86 14.15
C LEU A 224 38.72 3.48 15.29
N ASP A 225 40.02 3.25 15.29
CA ASP A 225 40.97 3.95 16.13
C ASP A 225 41.29 5.37 15.55
N PRO A 226 42.09 6.21 16.24
CA PRO A 226 42.47 7.53 15.73
C PRO A 226 43.28 7.48 14.41
N HIS A 227 43.78 6.33 14.01
CA HIS A 227 44.55 6.12 12.78
C HIS A 227 43.71 5.46 11.67
N ASN A 228 42.38 5.44 11.82
CA ASN A 228 41.38 4.81 10.90
C ASN A 228 41.55 3.30 10.72
N ARG A 229 42.15 2.60 11.71
CA ARG A 229 42.21 1.16 11.70
C ARG A 229 41.03 0.55 12.43
N ILE A 230 40.57 -0.59 11.96
CA ILE A 230 39.42 -1.29 12.52
C ILE A 230 39.76 -1.90 13.87
N GLU A 231 39.19 -1.39 14.94
CA GLU A 231 39.27 -1.90 16.30
C GLU A 231 38.23 -2.98 16.56
N VAL A 232 37.00 -2.73 16.13
CA VAL A 232 35.87 -3.64 16.25
C VAL A 232 35.09 -3.64 14.95
N ILE A 233 34.70 -4.83 14.50
CA ILE A 233 33.77 -5.03 13.39
C ILE A 233 32.80 -6.15 13.77
N ASN A 234 31.49 -5.93 13.60
CA ASN A 234 30.51 -6.98 13.91
C ASN A 234 30.27 -7.90 12.70
N ARG A 235 29.57 -9.01 12.97
CA ARG A 235 29.24 -10.00 11.93
C ARG A 235 28.42 -9.38 10.79
N LYS A 236 27.45 -8.54 11.13
CA LYS A 236 26.55 -7.91 10.15
C LYS A 236 27.31 -6.99 9.19
N ALA A 237 28.31 -6.28 9.67
CA ALA A 237 29.18 -5.46 8.82
C ALA A 237 29.95 -6.29 7.78
N CYS A 238 30.46 -7.46 8.21
CA CYS A 238 31.13 -8.39 7.29
C CYS A 238 30.16 -8.95 6.24
N GLU A 239 28.93 -9.27 6.61
CA GLU A 239 27.90 -9.77 5.70
C GLU A 239 27.51 -8.70 4.65
N LEU A 240 27.19 -7.47 5.10
CA LEU A 240 26.76 -6.38 4.22
C LEU A 240 27.84 -5.94 3.23
N LEU A 241 29.10 -5.99 3.62
CA LEU A 241 30.23 -5.60 2.78
C LEU A 241 30.92 -6.78 2.09
N HIS A 242 30.34 -7.98 2.17
CA HIS A 242 30.90 -9.23 1.63
C HIS A 242 32.36 -9.47 2.02
N LEU A 243 32.69 -9.14 3.27
CA LEU A 243 34.04 -9.31 3.82
C LEU A 243 34.21 -10.72 4.41
N GLY A 244 35.43 -11.23 4.37
CA GLY A 244 35.76 -12.54 4.94
C GLY A 244 35.75 -12.57 6.48
N ASP A 245 36.61 -13.45 7.07
CA ASP A 245 36.63 -13.68 8.51
C ASP A 245 36.97 -12.40 9.32
N ARG A 246 36.07 -12.05 10.25
CA ARG A 246 36.18 -10.92 11.20
C ARG A 246 37.55 -10.81 11.87
N LYS A 247 38.16 -11.95 12.26
CA LYS A 247 39.45 -11.98 12.98
C LYS A 247 40.62 -11.46 12.14
N ARG A 248 40.51 -11.51 10.81
CA ARG A 248 41.56 -11.05 9.89
C ARG A 248 41.46 -9.56 9.58
N LEU A 249 40.34 -8.93 9.90
CA LEU A 249 40.04 -7.55 9.58
C LEU A 249 40.39 -6.58 10.72
N THR A 250 40.58 -7.07 11.92
CA THR A 250 41.00 -6.27 13.08
C THR A 250 42.42 -5.73 12.85
N ASN A 251 42.63 -4.46 13.15
CA ASN A 251 43.86 -3.70 12.95
C ASN A 251 44.21 -3.41 11.47
N CYS A 252 43.31 -3.69 10.52
CA CYS A 252 43.43 -3.29 9.12
C CYS A 252 42.95 -1.85 8.93
N ASP A 253 43.53 -1.16 7.94
CA ASP A 253 43.03 0.14 7.51
C ASP A 253 41.64 0.00 6.84
N LEU A 254 40.71 0.89 7.21
CA LEU A 254 39.34 0.83 6.69
C LEU A 254 39.31 0.97 5.15
N ASP A 255 40.13 1.83 4.57
CA ASP A 255 40.16 2.05 3.13
C ASP A 255 40.60 0.79 2.38
N VAL A 256 41.54 0.03 2.93
CA VAL A 256 41.96 -1.28 2.36
C VAL A 256 40.87 -2.31 2.44
N VAL A 257 40.13 -2.37 3.57
CA VAL A 257 39.05 -3.32 3.77
C VAL A 257 37.87 -3.01 2.85
N LEU A 258 37.52 -1.74 2.70
CA LEU A 258 36.47 -1.33 1.80
C LEU A 258 36.81 -1.58 0.32
N ARG A 259 38.07 -1.32 -0.08
CA ARG A 259 38.52 -1.68 -1.45
C ARG A 259 38.48 -3.20 -1.69
N TYR A 260 38.73 -3.99 -0.69
CA TYR A 260 38.62 -5.46 -0.80
C TYR A 260 37.15 -5.88 -0.96
N GLY A 261 36.23 -5.35 -0.15
CA GLY A 261 34.78 -5.60 -0.26
C GLY A 261 34.21 -5.14 -1.61
N VAL A 262 34.61 -3.97 -2.06
CA VAL A 262 34.20 -3.39 -3.35
C VAL A 262 34.64 -4.27 -4.53
N ARG A 263 35.82 -4.87 -4.52
CA ARG A 263 36.26 -5.80 -5.58
C ARG A 263 35.36 -7.00 -5.76
N HIS A 264 34.61 -7.40 -4.74
CA HIS A 264 33.66 -8.50 -4.80
C HIS A 264 32.21 -8.06 -5.10
N THR A 265 31.94 -6.73 -5.02
CA THR A 265 30.59 -6.18 -5.16
C THR A 265 30.42 -5.33 -6.44
N PHE A 266 31.50 -4.77 -6.97
CA PHE A 266 31.50 -3.96 -8.19
C PHE A 266 32.16 -4.68 -9.37
N VAL A 267 31.51 -4.61 -10.52
CA VAL A 267 31.98 -5.27 -11.76
C VAL A 267 33.34 -4.72 -12.24
N ASP A 268 33.67 -3.45 -11.95
CA ASP A 268 34.91 -2.78 -12.40
C ASP A 268 36.04 -2.72 -11.37
N GLY A 269 35.86 -3.26 -10.17
CA GLY A 269 36.93 -3.37 -9.17
C GLY A 269 37.50 -2.05 -8.62
N SER A 270 36.96 -0.90 -8.99
CA SER A 270 37.31 0.42 -8.47
C SER A 270 36.19 1.05 -7.67
N MET A 271 36.52 1.63 -6.53
CA MET A 271 35.56 2.36 -5.70
C MET A 271 35.22 3.70 -6.38
N PRO A 272 33.96 4.03 -6.62
CA PRO A 272 33.58 5.32 -7.19
C PRO A 272 34.10 6.46 -6.34
N SER A 273 34.68 7.48 -6.98
CA SER A 273 35.26 8.65 -6.30
C SER A 273 34.28 9.35 -5.34
N LEU A 274 32.98 9.25 -5.64
CA LEU A 274 31.91 9.79 -4.81
C LEU A 274 31.81 9.06 -3.46
N ILE A 275 31.87 7.73 -3.43
CA ILE A 275 31.82 6.93 -2.18
C ILE A 275 33.07 7.23 -1.33
N GLN A 276 34.25 7.30 -1.93
CA GLN A 276 35.48 7.68 -1.21
C GLN A 276 35.35 9.05 -0.56
N LYS A 277 34.84 10.04 -1.29
CA LYS A 277 34.64 11.40 -0.78
C LYS A 277 33.62 11.42 0.38
N GLN A 278 32.51 10.73 0.24
CA GLN A 278 31.48 10.66 1.29
C GLN A 278 31.98 9.93 2.54
N LEU A 279 32.75 8.85 2.41
CA LEU A 279 33.38 8.16 3.52
C LEU A 279 34.41 9.05 4.23
N ALA A 280 35.26 9.76 3.50
CA ALA A 280 36.18 10.70 4.08
C ALA A 280 35.44 11.78 4.90
N GLN A 281 34.34 12.33 4.39
CA GLN A 281 33.49 13.31 5.09
C GLN A 281 32.80 12.74 6.34
N LEU A 282 32.47 11.46 6.37
CA LEU A 282 31.97 10.79 7.57
C LEU A 282 33.05 10.61 8.62
N ILE A 283 34.25 10.21 8.22
CA ILE A 283 35.40 9.97 9.12
C ILE A 283 35.93 11.29 9.70
N ASP A 284 36.05 12.34 8.90
CA ASP A 284 36.51 13.67 9.35
C ASP A 284 35.42 14.43 10.14
N GLY A 285 34.17 13.94 10.14
CA GLY A 285 33.05 14.52 10.86
C GLY A 285 32.41 15.71 10.18
N SER A 286 32.70 15.97 8.90
CA SER A 286 32.05 17.02 8.10
C SER A 286 30.58 16.67 7.87
N THR A 287 30.25 15.37 7.84
CA THR A 287 28.88 14.85 7.78
C THR A 287 28.69 13.76 8.83
N SER A 288 27.46 13.66 9.37
CA SER A 288 27.11 12.62 10.35
C SER A 288 26.37 11.44 9.73
N ARG A 289 25.82 11.61 8.52
CA ARG A 289 25.09 10.58 7.76
C ARG A 289 25.34 10.71 6.27
N ALA A 290 25.39 9.57 5.56
CA ALA A 290 25.47 9.54 4.11
C ALA A 290 24.82 8.25 3.58
N VAL A 291 24.09 8.37 2.46
CA VAL A 291 23.55 7.23 1.72
C VAL A 291 24.47 6.97 0.53
N MET A 292 24.96 5.76 0.42
CA MET A 292 25.92 5.35 -0.60
C MET A 292 25.40 4.15 -1.39
N GLN A 293 25.39 4.26 -2.70
CA GLN A 293 25.01 3.17 -3.60
C GLN A 293 26.27 2.38 -3.99
N PHE A 294 26.34 1.14 -3.52
CA PHE A 294 27.46 0.23 -3.81
C PHE A 294 27.23 -0.59 -5.09
N SER A 295 25.99 -0.93 -5.37
CA SER A 295 25.55 -1.56 -6.63
C SER A 295 24.06 -1.26 -6.85
N ASP A 296 23.48 -1.73 -7.97
CA ASP A 296 22.03 -1.63 -8.19
C ASP A 296 21.22 -2.38 -7.14
N ASP A 297 21.84 -3.40 -6.50
CA ASP A 297 21.22 -4.25 -5.50
C ASP A 297 21.64 -3.96 -4.06
N LEU A 298 22.52 -2.98 -3.83
CA LEU A 298 23.03 -2.65 -2.50
C LEU A 298 23.19 -1.15 -2.29
N ILE A 299 22.32 -0.57 -1.47
CA ILE A 299 22.38 0.82 -1.02
C ILE A 299 22.49 0.81 0.51
N LEU A 300 23.58 1.37 1.04
CA LEU A 300 23.84 1.44 2.46
C LEU A 300 23.72 2.88 2.97
N GLU A 301 23.04 3.06 4.11
CA GLU A 301 23.01 4.33 4.84
C GLU A 301 24.01 4.24 5.99
N PHE A 302 25.02 5.11 5.97
CA PHE A 302 26.04 5.20 7.00
C PHE A 302 25.75 6.34 7.96
N SER A 303 25.98 6.09 9.24
CA SER A 303 26.06 7.12 10.28
C SER A 303 27.39 7.03 11.01
N ALA A 304 27.99 8.18 11.30
CA ALA A 304 29.26 8.28 11.99
C ALA A 304 29.12 9.05 13.29
N SER A 305 29.81 8.59 14.33
CA SER A 305 29.89 9.27 15.61
C SER A 305 31.34 9.22 16.15
N ARG A 306 31.84 10.36 16.60
CA ARG A 306 33.20 10.44 17.19
C ARG A 306 33.21 9.92 18.61
N ARG A 307 34.32 9.27 18.98
CA ARG A 307 34.55 8.77 20.34
C ARG A 307 35.28 9.81 21.18
N PRO A 308 34.98 9.91 22.48
CA PRO A 308 35.71 10.83 23.39
C PRO A 308 37.23 10.53 23.46
N GLU A 309 37.60 9.28 23.31
CA GLU A 309 39.01 8.81 23.37
C GLU A 309 39.75 8.88 22.03
N GLY A 310 39.09 9.44 21.00
CA GLY A 310 39.56 9.47 19.62
C GLY A 310 38.99 8.29 18.79
N GLY A 311 39.05 8.47 17.45
CA GLY A 311 38.46 7.49 16.50
C GLY A 311 36.97 7.71 16.21
N VAL A 312 36.40 6.83 15.39
CA VAL A 312 35.06 6.96 14.86
C VAL A 312 34.29 5.64 14.97
N VAL A 313 33.00 5.71 15.29
CA VAL A 313 32.06 4.57 15.19
C VAL A 313 31.22 4.80 13.96
N LEU A 314 31.29 3.86 13.02
CA LEU A 314 30.44 3.79 11.84
C LEU A 314 29.36 2.74 12.08
N ILE A 315 28.12 3.14 11.88
CA ILE A 315 26.98 2.24 11.87
C ILE A 315 26.33 2.37 10.50
N PHE A 316 25.98 1.26 9.87
CA PHE A 316 25.35 1.27 8.57
C PHE A 316 24.30 0.17 8.42
N GLU A 317 23.29 0.46 7.61
CA GLU A 317 22.20 -0.46 7.32
C GLU A 317 21.92 -0.55 5.83
N ASP A 318 21.36 -1.68 5.40
CA ASP A 318 20.86 -1.86 4.05
C ASP A 318 19.49 -1.18 3.90
N VAL A 319 19.46 -0.12 3.11
CA VAL A 319 18.24 0.66 2.82
C VAL A 319 17.74 0.42 1.40
N THR A 320 18.26 -0.58 0.70
CA THR A 320 17.93 -0.87 -0.70
C THR A 320 16.42 -1.08 -0.89
N ALA A 321 15.82 -1.92 -0.06
CA ALA A 321 14.38 -2.19 -0.12
C ALA A 321 13.55 -0.93 0.15
N ARG A 322 13.96 -0.11 1.13
CA ARG A 322 13.29 1.16 1.47
C ARG A 322 13.37 2.14 0.31
N ILE A 323 14.57 2.39 -0.23
CA ILE A 323 14.75 3.35 -1.34
C ILE A 323 14.06 2.87 -2.62
N ARG A 324 14.07 1.57 -2.91
CA ARG A 324 13.30 1.02 -4.04
C ARG A 324 11.80 1.19 -3.85
N ALA A 325 11.30 0.94 -2.64
CA ALA A 325 9.90 1.18 -2.31
C ALA A 325 9.53 2.66 -2.43
N ASP A 326 10.36 3.56 -1.90
CA ASP A 326 10.15 5.01 -2.00
C ASP A 326 10.17 5.48 -3.47
N ARG A 327 11.11 5.00 -4.28
CA ARG A 327 11.14 5.28 -5.73
C ARG A 327 9.90 4.75 -6.44
N LYS A 328 9.46 3.54 -6.09
CA LYS A 328 8.25 2.94 -6.66
C LYS A 328 6.99 3.71 -6.24
N ILE A 329 6.91 4.10 -4.98
CA ILE A 329 5.81 4.96 -4.47
C ILE A 329 5.81 6.30 -5.22
N LEU A 330 6.97 6.95 -5.33
CA LEU A 330 7.10 8.21 -6.06
C LEU A 330 6.71 8.07 -7.54
N HIS A 331 7.09 6.95 -8.17
CA HIS A 331 6.68 6.64 -9.54
C HIS A 331 5.16 6.44 -9.64
N MET A 332 4.55 5.67 -8.71
CA MET A 332 3.09 5.45 -8.68
C MET A 332 2.29 6.73 -8.39
N VAL A 333 2.84 7.67 -7.62
CA VAL A 333 2.20 8.97 -7.37
C VAL A 333 2.31 9.90 -8.57
N ARG A 334 3.38 9.77 -9.35
CA ARG A 334 3.66 10.65 -10.51
C ARG A 334 3.05 10.15 -11.81
N TYR A 335 2.99 8.85 -12.01
CA TYR A 335 2.57 8.24 -13.27
C TYR A 335 1.37 7.33 -13.05
N ASP A 336 0.47 7.34 -14.02
CA ASP A 336 -0.67 6.43 -14.06
C ASP A 336 -0.19 4.99 -14.28
N SER A 337 -0.68 4.07 -13.44
CA SER A 337 -0.19 2.68 -13.44
C SER A 337 -0.60 1.88 -14.68
N LEU A 338 -1.66 2.31 -15.38
CA LEU A 338 -2.15 1.65 -16.59
C LEU A 338 -1.43 2.18 -17.82
N THR A 339 -1.43 3.49 -18.01
CA THR A 339 -0.97 4.14 -19.24
C THR A 339 0.49 4.59 -19.21
N GLY A 340 1.09 4.67 -18.02
CA GLY A 340 2.45 5.19 -17.83
C GLY A 340 2.59 6.70 -18.04
N LEU A 341 1.50 7.42 -18.29
CA LEU A 341 1.51 8.86 -18.48
C LEU A 341 1.53 9.61 -17.12
N PRO A 342 2.05 10.85 -17.06
CA PRO A 342 1.95 11.70 -15.89
C PRO A 342 0.51 11.86 -15.39
N GLN A 343 0.32 11.62 -14.08
CA GLN A 343 -0.95 11.95 -13.40
C GLN A 343 -1.08 13.44 -13.20
N ARG A 344 -2.30 13.90 -12.88
CA ARG A 344 -2.67 15.32 -12.77
C ARG A 344 -1.66 16.16 -11.98
N ALA A 345 -1.28 15.76 -10.79
CA ALA A 345 -0.36 16.52 -9.94
C ALA A 345 1.02 16.70 -10.61
N TYR A 346 1.60 15.62 -11.09
CA TYR A 346 2.91 15.64 -11.72
C TYR A 346 2.88 16.32 -13.09
N PHE A 347 1.81 16.16 -13.86
CA PHE A 347 1.59 16.90 -15.10
C PHE A 347 1.60 18.43 -14.85
N CYS A 348 0.90 18.89 -13.82
CA CYS A 348 0.90 20.30 -13.44
C CYS A 348 2.29 20.82 -13.07
N ASP A 349 3.09 19.99 -12.37
CA ASP A 349 4.47 20.36 -12.02
C ASP A 349 5.35 20.45 -13.28
N LEU A 350 5.23 19.51 -14.22
CA LEU A 350 5.95 19.54 -15.49
C LEU A 350 5.57 20.78 -16.33
N VAL A 351 4.28 21.14 -16.36
CA VAL A 351 3.80 22.34 -17.06
C VAL A 351 4.39 23.60 -16.41
N LYS A 352 4.34 23.72 -15.08
CA LYS A 352 4.92 24.85 -14.34
C LYS A 352 6.43 25.00 -14.62
N GLU A 353 7.16 23.90 -14.57
CA GLU A 353 8.58 23.88 -14.88
C GLU A 353 8.85 24.33 -16.32
N LYS A 354 8.05 23.83 -17.29
CA LYS A 354 8.20 24.17 -18.70
C LYS A 354 7.89 25.64 -18.97
N VAL A 355 6.85 26.17 -18.36
CA VAL A 355 6.50 27.61 -18.50
C VAL A 355 7.54 28.50 -17.85
N ALA A 356 8.11 28.11 -16.69
CA ALA A 356 9.17 28.87 -16.05
C ALA A 356 10.47 28.96 -16.87
N GLN A 357 10.69 28.00 -17.77
CA GLN A 357 11.87 27.95 -18.66
C GLN A 357 11.66 28.73 -19.97
N GLN A 358 10.45 29.19 -20.27
CA GLN A 358 10.11 29.90 -21.52
C GLN A 358 9.89 31.38 -21.29
N ALA A 359 10.22 32.19 -22.30
CA ALA A 359 9.78 33.59 -22.34
C ALA A 359 8.24 33.66 -22.41
N THR A 360 7.65 34.75 -21.91
CA THR A 360 6.21 35.02 -21.99
C THR A 360 5.68 34.86 -23.43
N GLY A 361 4.59 34.12 -23.59
CA GLY A 361 3.97 33.88 -24.90
C GLY A 361 2.70 33.02 -24.77
N GLN A 362 2.01 32.82 -25.89
CA GLN A 362 0.83 31.97 -25.93
C GLN A 362 1.20 30.50 -25.73
N VAL A 363 0.38 29.83 -24.95
CA VAL A 363 0.45 28.37 -24.70
C VAL A 363 -0.93 27.75 -24.90
N GLY A 364 -0.95 26.47 -25.22
CA GLY A 364 -2.20 25.74 -25.43
C GLY A 364 -2.39 24.66 -24.41
N PHE A 365 -3.64 24.46 -23.98
CA PHE A 365 -4.05 23.33 -23.15
C PHE A 365 -5.24 22.63 -23.80
N MET A 366 -5.21 21.30 -23.88
CA MET A 366 -6.23 20.47 -24.51
C MET A 366 -6.64 19.37 -23.54
N VAL A 367 -7.93 19.19 -23.37
CA VAL A 367 -8.53 17.99 -22.77
C VAL A 367 -9.12 17.17 -23.90
N LEU A 368 -8.73 15.92 -23.96
CA LEU A 368 -9.13 14.95 -24.98
C LEU A 368 -9.89 13.80 -24.29
N ASP A 369 -11.06 13.47 -24.78
CA ASP A 369 -11.92 12.42 -24.23
C ASP A 369 -12.24 11.39 -25.30
N VAL A 370 -12.13 10.12 -24.97
CA VAL A 370 -12.44 9.01 -25.85
C VAL A 370 -13.95 8.87 -25.96
N ASP A 371 -14.51 9.10 -27.16
CA ASP A 371 -15.93 8.97 -27.37
C ASP A 371 -16.39 7.52 -27.19
N GLU A 372 -17.55 7.34 -26.58
CA GLU A 372 -18.22 6.03 -26.39
C GLU A 372 -17.38 4.96 -25.70
N PHE A 373 -16.37 5.34 -24.92
CA PHE A 373 -15.49 4.42 -24.21
C PHE A 373 -16.26 3.44 -23.30
N LYS A 374 -17.36 3.92 -22.67
CA LYS A 374 -18.24 3.06 -21.88
C LYS A 374 -18.84 1.94 -22.73
N HIS A 375 -19.27 2.24 -23.96
CA HIS A 375 -19.82 1.23 -24.89
C HIS A 375 -18.75 0.17 -25.23
N VAL A 376 -17.50 0.57 -25.43
CA VAL A 376 -16.40 -0.38 -25.67
C VAL A 376 -16.24 -1.31 -24.44
N ASN A 377 -16.29 -0.77 -23.21
CA ASN A 377 -16.22 -1.57 -22.00
C ASN A 377 -17.40 -2.54 -21.86
N ASP A 378 -18.62 -2.07 -22.12
CA ASP A 378 -19.85 -2.85 -21.99
C ASP A 378 -19.88 -4.00 -23.01
N MET A 379 -19.42 -3.76 -24.25
CA MET A 379 -19.45 -4.74 -25.33
C MET A 379 -18.24 -5.70 -25.37
N LYS A 380 -17.05 -5.23 -24.98
CA LYS A 380 -15.78 -5.97 -25.13
C LYS A 380 -15.09 -6.27 -23.80
N GLY A 381 -15.64 -5.78 -22.70
CA GLY A 381 -15.12 -5.95 -21.35
C GLY A 381 -14.04 -4.93 -20.96
N HIS A 382 -13.92 -4.67 -19.66
CA HIS A 382 -12.99 -3.67 -19.10
C HIS A 382 -11.53 -3.92 -19.47
N LEU A 383 -11.10 -5.18 -19.58
CA LEU A 383 -9.72 -5.51 -19.96
C LEU A 383 -9.36 -5.02 -21.36
N THR A 384 -10.30 -5.11 -22.30
CA THR A 384 -10.14 -4.57 -23.67
C THR A 384 -10.10 -3.04 -23.65
N GLY A 385 -10.95 -2.40 -22.83
CA GLY A 385 -10.92 -0.96 -22.63
C GLY A 385 -9.58 -0.46 -22.03
N ASP A 386 -9.05 -1.15 -21.04
CA ASP A 386 -7.75 -0.82 -20.44
C ASP A 386 -6.61 -0.89 -21.50
N ARG A 387 -6.60 -1.95 -22.31
CA ARG A 387 -5.62 -2.09 -23.39
C ARG A 387 -5.79 -1.03 -24.49
N LEU A 388 -7.02 -0.64 -24.78
CA LEU A 388 -7.30 0.47 -25.68
C LEU A 388 -6.73 1.77 -25.12
N LEU A 389 -6.90 2.08 -23.85
CA LEU A 389 -6.31 3.27 -23.21
C LEU A 389 -4.78 3.26 -23.28
N VAL A 390 -4.14 2.09 -23.11
CA VAL A 390 -2.68 1.94 -23.28
C VAL A 390 -2.26 2.20 -24.73
N ALA A 391 -3.00 1.67 -25.71
CA ALA A 391 -2.71 1.90 -27.14
C ALA A 391 -2.88 3.39 -27.52
N ILE A 392 -3.90 4.06 -26.98
CA ILE A 392 -4.12 5.51 -27.16
C ILE A 392 -2.98 6.30 -26.51
N ALA A 393 -2.58 5.97 -25.28
CA ALA A 393 -1.48 6.64 -24.60
C ALA A 393 -0.16 6.55 -25.37
N ASN A 394 0.17 5.38 -25.90
CA ASN A 394 1.37 5.18 -26.73
C ASN A 394 1.32 6.03 -28.00
N ARG A 395 0.19 6.02 -28.72
CA ARG A 395 0.01 6.82 -29.92
C ARG A 395 0.06 8.33 -29.62
N LEU A 396 -0.50 8.77 -28.47
CA LEU A 396 -0.38 10.17 -28.03
C LEU A 396 1.07 10.56 -27.75
N LEU A 397 1.85 9.70 -27.09
CA LEU A 397 3.28 9.94 -26.86
C LEU A 397 4.07 10.09 -28.15
N GLU A 398 3.79 9.26 -29.15
CA GLU A 398 4.41 9.36 -30.49
C GLU A 398 4.02 10.65 -31.20
N LEU A 399 2.73 11.01 -31.21
CA LEU A 399 2.22 12.20 -31.88
C LEU A 399 2.66 13.51 -31.18
N ALA A 400 2.75 13.48 -29.86
CA ALA A 400 3.12 14.63 -29.04
C ALA A 400 4.65 14.77 -28.85
N ALA A 401 5.46 13.82 -29.36
CA ALA A 401 6.90 13.83 -29.15
C ALA A 401 7.55 15.14 -29.59
N GLY A 402 8.10 15.89 -28.62
CA GLY A 402 8.67 17.22 -28.83
C GLY A 402 7.64 18.34 -29.05
N GLU A 403 6.35 18.05 -29.21
CA GLU A 403 5.29 19.01 -29.48
C GLU A 403 4.50 19.43 -28.23
N ALA A 404 4.18 18.46 -27.38
CA ALA A 404 3.36 18.68 -26.20
C ALA A 404 3.79 17.79 -25.02
N ILE A 405 3.44 18.21 -23.80
CA ILE A 405 3.49 17.36 -22.61
C ILE A 405 2.14 16.66 -22.52
N THR A 406 2.15 15.35 -22.40
CA THR A 406 0.94 14.52 -22.31
C THR A 406 0.73 14.03 -20.88
N GLY A 407 -0.53 13.92 -20.44
CA GLY A 407 -0.92 13.35 -19.16
C GLY A 407 -2.23 12.57 -19.27
N HIS A 408 -2.46 11.70 -18.28
CA HIS A 408 -3.71 10.98 -18.11
C HIS A 408 -4.35 11.39 -16.79
N PHE A 409 -5.60 11.88 -16.81
CA PHE A 409 -6.22 12.41 -15.59
C PHE A 409 -7.14 11.40 -14.94
N VAL A 410 -8.29 11.13 -15.52
CA VAL A 410 -9.30 10.22 -14.96
C VAL A 410 -10.03 9.49 -16.09
N GLY A 411 -10.18 8.18 -15.94
CA GLY A 411 -11.03 7.36 -16.80
C GLY A 411 -10.55 7.33 -18.25
N ASN A 412 -11.30 7.95 -19.16
CA ASN A 412 -11.00 8.02 -20.58
C ASN A 412 -10.46 9.37 -21.05
N GLN A 413 -9.99 10.24 -20.10
CA GLN A 413 -9.54 11.59 -20.40
C GLN A 413 -8.03 11.72 -20.41
N PHE A 414 -7.49 12.24 -21.51
CA PHE A 414 -6.09 12.61 -21.69
C PHE A 414 -5.96 14.14 -21.76
N VAL A 415 -4.81 14.64 -21.32
CA VAL A 415 -4.51 16.07 -21.35
C VAL A 415 -3.21 16.34 -22.07
N LEU A 416 -3.15 17.43 -22.81
CA LEU A 416 -1.96 17.86 -23.51
C LEU A 416 -1.70 19.35 -23.23
N PHE A 417 -0.44 19.67 -22.95
CA PHE A 417 0.04 21.04 -22.84
C PHE A 417 1.00 21.34 -23.98
N PHE A 418 0.70 22.38 -24.74
CA PHE A 418 1.48 22.83 -25.89
C PHE A 418 2.28 24.07 -25.50
N PRO A 419 3.61 23.98 -25.40
CA PRO A 419 4.44 25.14 -25.18
C PRO A 419 4.44 26.04 -26.42
N GLY A 420 4.50 27.36 -26.19
CA GLY A 420 4.68 28.34 -27.27
C GLY A 420 6.04 28.18 -27.94
N ARG A 421 6.08 28.33 -29.26
CA ARG A 421 7.32 28.30 -30.04
C ARG A 421 7.29 29.44 -31.07
N GLU A 422 8.39 30.16 -31.21
CA GLU A 422 8.57 31.17 -32.25
C GLU A 422 8.83 30.50 -33.61
N GLY A 423 8.12 30.92 -34.65
CA GLY A 423 8.39 30.56 -36.05
C GLY A 423 7.82 29.22 -36.54
N GLU A 424 7.01 28.51 -35.76
CA GLU A 424 6.31 27.30 -36.17
C GLU A 424 4.81 27.52 -36.45
N LEU A 425 4.12 26.47 -36.94
CA LEU A 425 2.67 26.43 -37.09
C LEU A 425 1.97 26.91 -35.82
N GLY A 426 0.89 27.72 -35.98
CA GLY A 426 0.11 28.21 -34.85
C GLY A 426 -0.35 27.11 -33.91
N LEU A 427 -0.55 27.42 -32.63
CA LEU A 427 -1.00 26.49 -31.58
C LEU A 427 -2.27 25.73 -31.98
N ASP A 428 -3.21 26.45 -32.60
CA ASP A 428 -4.47 25.88 -33.09
C ASP A 428 -4.26 24.81 -34.15
N ALA A 429 -3.36 25.03 -35.10
CA ALA A 429 -3.02 24.05 -36.13
C ALA A 429 -2.34 22.80 -35.56
N ARG A 430 -1.46 22.97 -34.58
CA ARG A 430 -0.78 21.84 -33.88
C ARG A 430 -1.78 21.00 -33.10
N MET A 431 -2.70 21.63 -32.36
CA MET A 431 -3.75 20.95 -31.62
C MET A 431 -4.70 20.18 -32.56
N ARG A 432 -5.15 20.80 -33.65
CA ARG A 432 -5.98 20.13 -34.68
C ARG A 432 -5.25 18.95 -35.30
N SER A 433 -3.98 19.10 -35.66
CA SER A 433 -3.20 18.01 -36.23
C SER A 433 -3.11 16.78 -35.31
N ILE A 434 -2.92 16.97 -34.01
CA ILE A 434 -2.92 15.84 -33.07
C ILE A 434 -4.31 15.25 -32.96
N HIS A 435 -5.37 16.05 -32.82
CA HIS A 435 -6.75 15.58 -32.75
C HIS A 435 -7.16 14.74 -33.96
N GLU A 436 -6.82 15.19 -35.18
CA GLU A 436 -7.12 14.45 -36.43
C GLU A 436 -6.34 13.13 -36.53
N ARG A 437 -5.08 13.12 -36.09
CA ARG A 437 -4.21 11.96 -36.20
C ARG A 437 -4.41 10.91 -35.11
N ILE A 438 -4.96 11.29 -33.95
CA ILE A 438 -5.25 10.35 -32.86
C ILE A 438 -6.50 9.53 -33.17
N ALA A 439 -7.48 10.10 -33.87
CA ALA A 439 -8.66 9.37 -34.31
C ALA A 439 -8.31 8.29 -35.33
N GLY A 440 -9.06 7.20 -35.33
CA GLY A 440 -8.88 6.11 -36.28
C GLY A 440 -9.00 4.72 -35.66
N ASN A 441 -8.50 3.73 -36.39
CA ASN A 441 -8.55 2.34 -35.96
C ASN A 441 -7.38 2.00 -35.03
N TYR A 442 -7.69 1.31 -33.94
CA TYR A 442 -6.76 0.76 -32.97
C TYR A 442 -6.83 -0.76 -33.03
N ASP A 443 -5.68 -1.39 -33.11
CA ASP A 443 -5.57 -2.85 -33.00
C ASP A 443 -5.30 -3.22 -31.52
N VAL A 444 -6.27 -3.88 -30.91
CA VAL A 444 -6.18 -4.38 -29.56
C VAL A 444 -6.32 -5.91 -29.60
N GLU A 445 -5.19 -6.60 -29.59
CA GLU A 445 -5.13 -8.08 -29.65
C GLU A 445 -5.88 -8.69 -30.85
N GLY A 446 -5.77 -8.07 -32.03
CA GLY A 446 -6.44 -8.52 -33.24
C GLY A 446 -7.87 -8.02 -33.40
N LEU A 447 -8.38 -7.23 -32.43
CA LEU A 447 -9.65 -6.53 -32.53
C LEU A 447 -9.41 -5.11 -33.08
N HIS A 448 -10.00 -4.80 -34.21
CA HIS A 448 -9.97 -3.45 -34.79
C HIS A 448 -11.11 -2.61 -34.21
N ILE A 449 -10.77 -1.60 -33.41
CA ILE A 449 -11.73 -0.70 -32.76
C ILE A 449 -11.54 0.67 -33.38
N ALA A 450 -12.59 1.19 -34.05
CA ALA A 450 -12.62 2.55 -34.54
C ALA A 450 -12.92 3.51 -33.36
N VAL A 451 -12.04 4.49 -33.15
CA VAL A 451 -12.15 5.44 -32.01
C VAL A 451 -12.17 6.87 -32.54
N THR A 452 -13.12 7.63 -32.06
CA THR A 452 -13.16 9.08 -32.21
C THR A 452 -12.90 9.79 -30.87
N PHE A 453 -12.54 11.05 -30.95
CA PHE A 453 -12.20 11.83 -29.79
C PHE A 453 -12.90 13.18 -29.81
N SER A 454 -13.53 13.55 -28.71
CA SER A 454 -13.95 14.91 -28.47
C SER A 454 -12.85 15.68 -27.73
N ALA A 455 -12.56 16.90 -28.14
CA ALA A 455 -11.50 17.71 -27.55
C ALA A 455 -11.97 19.12 -27.21
N GLY A 456 -11.64 19.57 -25.99
CA GLY A 456 -11.77 20.94 -25.57
C GLY A 456 -10.40 21.62 -25.45
N CYS A 457 -10.24 22.77 -26.08
CA CYS A 457 -8.96 23.45 -26.20
C CYS A 457 -9.05 24.87 -25.66
N VAL A 458 -7.97 25.36 -25.08
CA VAL A 458 -7.80 26.74 -24.69
C VAL A 458 -6.42 27.26 -25.07
N ILE A 459 -6.33 28.48 -25.59
CA ILE A 459 -5.07 29.15 -25.87
C ILE A 459 -5.06 30.43 -25.01
N LEU A 460 -4.02 30.54 -24.18
CA LEU A 460 -3.90 31.60 -23.17
C LEU A 460 -2.46 32.13 -23.14
N ASP A 461 -2.27 33.29 -22.50
CA ASP A 461 -0.93 33.80 -22.22
C ASP A 461 -0.32 33.02 -21.05
N SER A 462 0.96 32.64 -21.18
CA SER A 462 1.71 31.93 -20.13
C SER A 462 1.84 32.73 -18.83
N ALA A 463 1.70 34.09 -18.89
CA ALA A 463 1.71 34.94 -17.71
C ALA A 463 0.49 34.74 -16.81
N GLU A 464 -0.61 34.21 -17.35
CA GLU A 464 -1.86 33.91 -16.61
C GLU A 464 -1.95 32.47 -16.13
N LEU A 465 -0.86 31.88 -15.72
CA LEU A 465 -0.78 30.47 -15.34
C LEU A 465 -1.64 30.12 -14.11
N ARG A 466 -2.89 29.74 -14.35
CA ARG A 466 -3.81 29.14 -13.38
C ARG A 466 -4.36 27.84 -13.94
N MET A 467 -3.71 26.73 -13.62
CA MET A 467 -4.04 25.42 -14.18
C MET A 467 -5.50 25.02 -13.97
N GLU A 468 -6.09 25.37 -12.83
CA GLU A 468 -7.49 25.08 -12.52
C GLU A 468 -8.44 25.85 -13.48
N GLU A 469 -8.15 27.13 -13.77
CA GLU A 469 -8.93 27.90 -14.73
C GLU A 469 -8.79 27.36 -16.15
N TRP A 470 -7.58 26.96 -16.56
CA TRP A 470 -7.35 26.41 -17.88
C TRP A 470 -8.11 25.11 -18.08
N GLN A 471 -8.10 24.24 -17.06
CA GLN A 471 -8.86 23.01 -17.09
C GLN A 471 -10.37 23.28 -17.20
N ILE A 472 -10.92 24.17 -16.38
CA ILE A 472 -12.34 24.53 -16.44
C ILE A 472 -12.71 25.03 -17.83
N LYS A 473 -11.93 25.93 -18.42
CA LYS A 473 -12.18 26.46 -19.76
C LYS A 473 -12.10 25.37 -20.84
N ALA A 474 -11.13 24.47 -20.74
CA ALA A 474 -11.01 23.33 -21.66
C ALA A 474 -12.16 22.33 -21.47
N ASP A 475 -12.58 22.06 -20.24
CA ASP A 475 -13.72 21.19 -19.94
C ASP A 475 -15.04 21.75 -20.48
N LEU A 476 -15.24 23.08 -20.41
CA LEU A 476 -16.38 23.75 -21.02
C LEU A 476 -16.39 23.62 -22.56
N ALA A 477 -15.23 23.77 -23.17
CA ALA A 477 -15.09 23.57 -24.62
C ALA A 477 -15.30 22.08 -24.99
N LEU A 478 -14.83 21.14 -24.18
CA LEU A 478 -15.05 19.70 -24.36
C LEU A 478 -16.55 19.36 -24.24
N TYR A 479 -17.22 19.93 -23.25
CA TYR A 479 -18.68 19.78 -23.11
C TYR A 479 -19.42 20.24 -24.33
N GLU A 480 -19.04 21.40 -24.89
CA GLU A 480 -19.63 21.96 -26.13
C GLU A 480 -19.32 21.03 -27.34
N ALA A 481 -18.12 20.44 -27.40
CA ALA A 481 -17.77 19.46 -28.44
C ALA A 481 -18.68 18.21 -28.38
N LYS A 482 -18.94 17.68 -27.19
CA LYS A 482 -19.82 16.52 -26.99
C LYS A 482 -21.30 16.81 -27.23
N SER A 483 -21.76 18.01 -26.86
CA SER A 483 -23.18 18.37 -26.94
C SER A 483 -23.66 18.66 -28.38
N ARG A 484 -22.77 19.15 -29.27
CA ARG A 484 -23.14 19.44 -30.67
C ARG A 484 -22.99 18.24 -31.60
N SER A 485 -21.87 17.56 -31.55
CA SER A 485 -21.66 16.26 -32.20
C SER A 485 -20.29 15.76 -31.75
N ARG A 486 -20.19 14.50 -31.28
CA ARG A 486 -18.94 13.87 -30.88
C ARG A 486 -17.90 13.86 -31.99
N GLY A 487 -16.65 13.58 -31.67
CA GLY A 487 -15.55 13.51 -32.64
C GLY A 487 -15.01 14.89 -33.08
N ARG A 488 -15.29 15.97 -32.35
CA ARG A 488 -14.88 17.34 -32.70
C ARG A 488 -13.92 17.92 -31.69
N LEU A 489 -13.11 18.88 -32.22
CA LEU A 489 -12.27 19.76 -31.43
C LEU A 489 -12.90 21.12 -31.38
N VAL A 490 -13.07 21.66 -30.16
CA VAL A 490 -13.66 22.99 -29.91
C VAL A 490 -12.70 23.82 -29.08
N PHE A 491 -12.50 25.09 -29.49
CA PHE A 491 -11.74 26.06 -28.70
C PHE A 491 -12.69 26.82 -27.79
N PHE A 492 -12.22 27.04 -26.56
CA PHE A 492 -12.98 27.86 -25.61
C PHE A 492 -13.26 29.26 -26.13
N ALA A 493 -14.47 29.71 -25.93
CA ALA A 493 -14.92 31.07 -26.14
C ALA A 493 -15.72 31.53 -24.89
N GLU A 494 -15.63 32.80 -24.52
CA GLU A 494 -16.22 33.31 -23.27
C GLU A 494 -17.75 33.09 -23.18
N GLU A 495 -18.44 33.04 -24.32
CA GLU A 495 -19.89 32.77 -24.37
C GLU A 495 -20.25 31.34 -23.95
N MET A 496 -19.28 30.41 -23.90
CA MET A 496 -19.51 29.01 -23.48
C MET A 496 -19.83 28.91 -22.00
N ASP A 497 -19.20 29.72 -21.16
CA ASP A 497 -19.48 29.75 -19.73
C ASP A 497 -20.95 30.13 -19.47
N ALA A 498 -21.41 31.20 -20.10
CA ALA A 498 -22.81 31.62 -19.99
C ALA A 498 -23.78 30.53 -20.47
N ARG A 499 -23.50 29.89 -21.62
CA ARG A 499 -24.32 28.79 -22.15
C ARG A 499 -24.33 27.55 -21.24
N TYR A 500 -23.21 27.21 -20.64
CA TYR A 500 -23.13 26.10 -19.68
C TYR A 500 -23.99 26.38 -18.45
N VAL A 501 -23.87 27.57 -17.85
CA VAL A 501 -24.67 27.98 -16.68
C VAL A 501 -26.16 27.96 -17.03
N GLU A 502 -26.53 28.49 -18.22
CA GLU A 502 -27.90 28.46 -18.68
C GLU A 502 -28.44 27.03 -18.86
N ARG A 503 -27.63 26.12 -19.44
CA ARG A 503 -28.04 24.72 -19.61
C ARG A 503 -28.17 23.97 -18.27
N GLN A 504 -27.32 24.27 -17.30
CA GLN A 504 -27.45 23.71 -15.94
C GLN A 504 -28.72 24.18 -15.23
N ARG A 505 -29.09 25.45 -15.39
CA ARG A 505 -30.39 25.99 -14.92
C ARG A 505 -31.54 25.26 -15.59
N LEU A 506 -31.49 25.13 -16.92
CA LEU A 506 -32.52 24.43 -17.68
C LEU A 506 -32.70 22.96 -17.23
N LYS A 507 -31.63 22.27 -16.88
CA LYS A 507 -31.69 20.90 -16.29
C LYS A 507 -32.47 20.88 -14.98
N THR A 508 -32.17 21.83 -14.09
CA THR A 508 -32.87 21.93 -12.80
C THR A 508 -34.33 22.22 -12.96
N ASP A 509 -34.65 23.19 -13.85
CA ASP A 509 -36.02 23.62 -14.09
C ASP A 509 -36.85 22.54 -14.81
N LEU A 510 -36.24 21.81 -15.76
CA LEU A 510 -36.89 20.67 -16.43
C LEU A 510 -37.20 19.55 -15.44
N ARG A 511 -36.29 19.24 -14.53
CA ARG A 511 -36.56 18.22 -13.49
C ARG A 511 -37.75 18.60 -12.64
N ALA A 512 -37.81 19.85 -12.18
CA ALA A 512 -38.94 20.38 -11.41
C ALA A 512 -40.27 20.31 -12.20
N ALA A 513 -40.24 20.67 -13.49
CA ALA A 513 -41.41 20.58 -14.35
C ALA A 513 -41.91 19.14 -14.59
N VAL A 514 -40.97 18.17 -14.77
CA VAL A 514 -41.34 16.75 -14.90
C VAL A 514 -41.93 16.20 -13.61
N ASP A 515 -41.34 16.55 -12.44
CA ASP A 515 -41.87 16.12 -11.15
C ASP A 515 -43.24 16.73 -10.83
N ALA A 516 -43.51 17.97 -11.28
CA ALA A 516 -44.80 18.64 -11.14
C ALA A 516 -45.85 18.15 -12.17
N GLY A 517 -45.46 17.50 -13.25
CA GLY A 517 -46.35 17.08 -14.34
C GLY A 517 -46.70 18.22 -15.30
N ASP A 518 -45.84 19.25 -15.40
CA ASP A 518 -46.09 20.45 -16.20
C ASP A 518 -45.78 20.27 -17.70
N ILE A 519 -45.45 19.05 -18.13
CA ILE A 519 -45.27 18.72 -19.55
C ILE A 519 -46.64 18.62 -20.21
N SER A 520 -46.93 19.55 -21.11
CA SER A 520 -48.16 19.55 -21.88
C SER A 520 -48.00 18.82 -23.22
N VAL A 521 -49.12 18.51 -23.88
CA VAL A 521 -49.14 17.81 -25.17
C VAL A 521 -49.96 18.62 -26.17
N ALA A 522 -49.42 18.83 -27.36
CA ALA A 522 -50.13 19.32 -28.52
C ALA A 522 -50.26 18.17 -29.53
N TYR A 523 -51.27 18.20 -30.36
CA TYR A 523 -51.60 17.14 -31.27
C TYR A 523 -51.53 17.61 -32.71
N GLN A 524 -50.73 16.93 -33.54
CA GLN A 524 -50.65 17.23 -34.96
C GLN A 524 -51.44 16.17 -35.76
N PRO A 525 -52.53 16.60 -36.46
CA PRO A 525 -53.40 15.64 -37.13
C PRO A 525 -52.79 15.13 -38.43
N MET A 526 -53.13 13.88 -38.73
CA MET A 526 -52.81 13.15 -39.96
C MET A 526 -54.07 12.82 -40.72
N PHE A 527 -54.20 13.36 -41.93
CA PHE A 527 -55.39 13.23 -42.77
C PHE A 527 -55.16 12.28 -43.92
N LYS A 528 -56.25 11.72 -44.46
CA LYS A 528 -56.19 11.11 -45.77
C LYS A 528 -55.74 12.15 -46.82
N PRO A 529 -55.10 11.71 -47.92
CA PRO A 529 -54.57 12.67 -48.91
C PRO A 529 -55.63 13.58 -49.57
N ASP A 530 -56.91 13.15 -49.59
CA ASP A 530 -58.03 13.92 -50.10
C ASP A 530 -58.71 14.83 -49.04
N GLY A 531 -58.18 14.79 -47.78
CA GLY A 531 -58.72 15.53 -46.65
C GLY A 531 -60.08 14.99 -46.12
N SER A 532 -60.54 13.83 -46.58
CA SER A 532 -61.83 13.27 -46.26
C SER A 532 -61.99 12.73 -44.85
N ALA A 533 -60.91 12.36 -44.19
CA ALA A 533 -60.93 11.84 -42.83
C ALA A 533 -59.61 12.16 -42.08
N LEU A 534 -59.76 12.44 -40.79
CA LEU A 534 -58.69 12.47 -39.82
C LEU A 534 -58.58 11.06 -39.20
N GLU A 535 -57.43 10.39 -39.37
CA GLU A 535 -57.26 9.00 -38.91
C GLU A 535 -56.32 8.87 -37.71
N CYS A 536 -55.33 9.77 -37.59
CA CYS A 536 -54.38 9.67 -36.50
C CYS A 536 -53.93 11.09 -36.07
N CYS A 537 -53.45 11.25 -34.82
CA CYS A 537 -52.82 12.49 -34.36
C CYS A 537 -51.49 12.14 -33.70
N GLU A 538 -50.42 12.88 -34.01
CA GLU A 538 -49.16 12.75 -33.30
C GLU A 538 -49.15 13.59 -32.04
N ALA A 539 -48.83 12.98 -30.90
CA ALA A 539 -48.67 13.64 -29.61
C ALA A 539 -47.29 14.26 -29.49
N LEU A 540 -47.23 15.55 -29.50
CA LEU A 540 -45.99 16.33 -29.43
C LEU A 540 -45.84 16.97 -28.07
N ALA A 541 -44.85 16.56 -27.30
CA ALA A 541 -44.52 17.13 -25.98
C ALA A 541 -44.24 18.63 -26.09
N ARG A 542 -44.75 19.40 -25.13
CA ARG A 542 -44.55 20.87 -25.03
C ARG A 542 -44.19 21.20 -23.59
N TRP A 543 -43.14 22.02 -23.45
CA TRP A 543 -42.77 22.57 -22.17
C TRP A 543 -42.79 24.11 -22.23
N THR A 544 -43.58 24.70 -21.36
CA THR A 544 -43.63 26.15 -21.20
C THR A 544 -42.94 26.54 -19.91
N HIS A 545 -41.76 27.09 -20.03
CA HIS A 545 -40.98 27.54 -18.89
C HIS A 545 -41.55 28.84 -18.33
N PRO A 546 -41.67 29.02 -16.99
CA PRO A 546 -42.27 30.20 -16.39
C PRO A 546 -41.64 31.53 -16.82
N GLU A 547 -40.33 31.58 -16.99
CA GLU A 547 -39.61 32.80 -17.35
C GLU A 547 -39.28 32.92 -18.86
N LYS A 548 -39.00 31.77 -19.51
CA LYS A 548 -38.51 31.74 -20.90
C LYS A 548 -39.61 31.49 -21.94
N GLY A 549 -40.80 31.16 -21.49
CA GLY A 549 -41.89 30.82 -22.40
C GLY A 549 -41.75 29.42 -22.99
N ALA A 550 -42.21 29.16 -24.19
CA ALA A 550 -42.18 27.86 -24.84
C ALA A 550 -40.75 27.46 -25.21
N ILE A 551 -40.27 26.33 -24.61
CA ILE A 551 -38.98 25.74 -24.94
C ILE A 551 -39.17 24.71 -26.07
N PRO A 552 -38.40 24.79 -27.17
CA PRO A 552 -38.51 23.84 -28.28
C PRO A 552 -38.27 22.39 -27.85
N PRO A 553 -39.02 21.41 -28.38
CA PRO A 553 -38.89 19.97 -28.00
C PRO A 553 -37.48 19.43 -28.20
N ASN A 554 -36.81 19.74 -29.28
CA ASN A 554 -35.44 19.32 -29.58
C ASN A 554 -34.41 19.81 -28.53
N VAL A 555 -34.71 20.90 -27.81
CA VAL A 555 -33.84 21.42 -26.75
C VAL A 555 -34.09 20.66 -25.43
N PHE A 556 -35.35 20.58 -24.96
CA PHE A 556 -35.61 20.01 -23.66
C PHE A 556 -35.59 18.45 -23.66
N ILE A 557 -35.93 17.80 -24.77
CA ILE A 557 -35.82 16.34 -24.91
C ILE A 557 -34.32 15.95 -24.84
N GLN A 558 -33.45 16.66 -25.57
CA GLN A 558 -32.00 16.40 -25.48
C GLN A 558 -31.48 16.59 -24.05
N VAL A 559 -31.94 17.60 -23.32
CA VAL A 559 -31.62 17.82 -21.91
C VAL A 559 -32.12 16.66 -21.04
N ALA A 560 -33.36 16.18 -21.30
CA ALA A 560 -33.95 15.05 -20.59
C ALA A 560 -33.16 13.73 -20.82
N GLU A 561 -32.71 13.51 -22.05
CA GLU A 561 -31.86 12.36 -22.40
C GLU A 561 -30.52 12.42 -21.67
N GLU A 562 -29.83 13.56 -21.64
CA GLU A 562 -28.60 13.76 -20.86
C GLU A 562 -28.78 13.53 -19.37
N MET A 563 -29.96 13.84 -18.83
CA MET A 563 -30.32 13.61 -17.42
C MET A 563 -30.82 12.18 -17.14
N GLY A 564 -31.12 11.38 -18.16
CA GLY A 564 -31.71 10.07 -18.03
C GLY A 564 -33.18 10.07 -17.58
N ILE A 565 -33.89 11.21 -17.76
CA ILE A 565 -35.29 11.38 -17.33
C ILE A 565 -36.30 11.37 -18.49
N VAL A 566 -35.85 11.11 -19.72
CA VAL A 566 -36.72 11.13 -20.91
C VAL A 566 -37.85 10.10 -20.78
N SER A 567 -37.63 8.94 -20.22
CA SER A 567 -38.65 7.90 -20.00
C SER A 567 -39.78 8.36 -19.05
N GLU A 568 -39.47 9.26 -18.11
CA GLU A 568 -40.50 9.87 -17.25
C GLU A 568 -41.42 10.82 -18.07
N ILE A 569 -40.82 11.58 -18.99
CA ILE A 569 -41.54 12.43 -19.94
C ILE A 569 -42.39 11.56 -20.87
N THR A 570 -41.80 10.53 -21.48
CA THR A 570 -42.52 9.57 -22.34
C THR A 570 -43.75 9.00 -21.66
N ARG A 571 -43.60 8.53 -20.39
CA ARG A 571 -44.72 8.02 -19.60
C ARG A 571 -45.84 9.04 -19.39
N GLN A 572 -45.48 10.31 -19.08
CA GLN A 572 -46.48 11.40 -18.91
C GLN A 572 -47.19 11.71 -20.22
N VAL A 573 -46.44 11.76 -21.33
CA VAL A 573 -47.00 12.02 -22.66
C VAL A 573 -47.96 10.88 -23.08
N ILE A 574 -47.56 9.61 -22.97
CA ILE A 574 -48.40 8.44 -23.29
C ILE A 574 -49.67 8.49 -22.45
N LYS A 575 -49.56 8.70 -21.13
CA LYS A 575 -50.72 8.76 -20.24
C LYS A 575 -51.69 9.85 -20.59
N LYS A 576 -51.18 11.05 -20.90
CA LYS A 576 -52.02 12.19 -21.32
C LYS A 576 -52.62 11.98 -22.69
N ALA A 577 -51.83 11.53 -23.65
CA ALA A 577 -52.27 11.26 -25.01
C ALA A 577 -53.37 10.20 -25.09
N CYS A 578 -53.21 9.11 -24.35
CA CYS A 578 -54.24 8.06 -24.26
C CYS A 578 -55.55 8.58 -23.63
N ARG A 579 -55.46 9.37 -22.55
CA ARG A 579 -56.64 10.00 -21.92
C ARG A 579 -57.36 10.95 -22.85
N ASP A 580 -56.62 11.82 -23.54
CA ASP A 580 -57.17 12.79 -24.48
C ASP A 580 -57.80 12.03 -25.68
N CYS A 581 -57.18 10.99 -26.21
CA CYS A 581 -57.70 10.17 -27.30
C CYS A 581 -59.02 9.47 -26.97
N MET A 582 -59.30 9.15 -25.70
CA MET A 582 -60.58 8.60 -25.28
C MET A 582 -61.75 9.58 -25.46
N THR A 583 -61.50 10.88 -25.55
CA THR A 583 -62.51 11.91 -25.80
C THR A 583 -62.80 12.11 -27.29
N TRP A 584 -61.99 11.51 -28.18
CA TRP A 584 -62.11 11.67 -29.62
C TRP A 584 -62.96 10.55 -30.25
N PRO A 585 -63.47 10.74 -31.48
CA PRO A 585 -64.13 9.68 -32.21
C PRO A 585 -63.33 8.37 -32.26
N GLU A 586 -64.01 7.22 -32.18
CA GLU A 586 -63.34 5.88 -32.02
C GLU A 586 -62.38 5.53 -33.18
N HIS A 587 -62.58 6.08 -34.37
CA HIS A 587 -61.74 5.85 -35.53
C HIS A 587 -60.40 6.61 -35.49
N ILE A 588 -60.23 7.59 -34.60
CA ILE A 588 -59.02 8.37 -34.50
C ILE A 588 -58.05 7.68 -33.56
N SER A 589 -56.83 7.44 -34.04
CA SER A 589 -55.73 6.87 -33.30
C SER A 589 -54.79 7.96 -32.79
N ILE A 590 -53.90 7.64 -31.86
CA ILE A 590 -52.90 8.51 -31.29
C ILE A 590 -51.52 7.93 -31.48
N SER A 591 -50.57 8.71 -31.95
CA SER A 591 -49.16 8.32 -32.10
C SER A 591 -48.31 9.03 -31.10
N VAL A 592 -47.32 8.30 -30.48
CA VAL A 592 -46.43 8.84 -29.47
C VAL A 592 -44.99 8.40 -29.75
N ASN A 593 -44.07 9.34 -29.70
CA ASN A 593 -42.66 9.16 -29.91
C ASN A 593 -42.00 8.42 -28.73
N LEU A 594 -41.18 7.40 -29.01
CA LEU A 594 -40.30 6.72 -28.07
C LEU A 594 -38.85 7.15 -28.29
N SER A 595 -38.11 7.37 -27.19
CA SER A 595 -36.68 7.62 -27.25
C SER A 595 -35.88 6.31 -27.36
N VAL A 596 -34.62 6.41 -27.81
CA VAL A 596 -33.66 5.27 -27.76
C VAL A 596 -33.54 4.69 -26.35
N GLN A 597 -33.61 5.53 -25.32
CA GLN A 597 -33.50 5.10 -23.91
C GLN A 597 -34.71 4.28 -23.47
N ASP A 598 -35.90 4.58 -23.99
CA ASP A 598 -37.11 3.80 -23.71
C ASP A 598 -37.02 2.39 -24.28
N LEU A 599 -36.41 2.22 -25.45
CA LEU A 599 -36.23 0.95 -26.14
C LEU A 599 -35.09 0.06 -25.59
N ARG A 600 -34.24 0.61 -24.73
CA ARG A 600 -33.16 -0.14 -24.03
C ARG A 600 -33.67 -0.88 -22.78
N ASN A 601 -34.90 -0.59 -22.35
CA ASN A 601 -35.45 -1.12 -21.10
C ASN A 601 -36.82 -1.75 -21.33
N GLU A 602 -36.95 -3.04 -21.02
CA GLU A 602 -38.23 -3.76 -21.10
C GLU A 602 -39.34 -3.14 -20.24
N LEU A 603 -39.01 -2.26 -19.28
CA LEU A 603 -39.99 -1.51 -18.48
C LEU A 603 -40.96 -0.66 -19.31
N ILE A 604 -40.61 -0.32 -20.56
CA ILE A 604 -41.53 0.40 -21.47
C ILE A 604 -42.80 -0.42 -21.74
N ILE A 605 -42.70 -1.74 -21.83
CA ILE A 605 -43.83 -2.63 -22.05
C ILE A 605 -44.82 -2.54 -20.88
N ASP A 606 -44.29 -2.62 -19.65
CA ASP A 606 -45.12 -2.48 -18.45
C ASP A 606 -45.73 -1.08 -18.34
N THR A 607 -44.97 -0.06 -18.73
CA THR A 607 -45.45 1.32 -18.75
C THR A 607 -46.62 1.50 -19.70
N VAL A 608 -46.51 1.04 -20.94
CA VAL A 608 -47.54 1.15 -21.97
C VAL A 608 -48.79 0.33 -21.60
N THR A 609 -48.60 -0.93 -21.20
CA THR A 609 -49.71 -1.79 -20.83
C THR A 609 -50.48 -1.30 -19.60
N SER A 610 -49.75 -0.74 -18.60
CA SER A 610 -50.35 -0.13 -17.41
C SER A 610 -51.20 1.11 -17.79
N VAL A 611 -50.65 1.97 -18.68
CA VAL A 611 -51.41 3.15 -19.14
C VAL A 611 -52.64 2.77 -19.94
N LEU A 612 -52.55 1.79 -20.82
CA LEU A 612 -53.71 1.29 -21.57
C LEU A 612 -54.78 0.73 -20.61
N ALA A 613 -54.37 -0.02 -19.61
CA ALA A 613 -55.29 -0.54 -18.59
C ALA A 613 -55.95 0.57 -17.75
N GLU A 614 -55.15 1.61 -17.38
CA GLU A 614 -55.64 2.77 -16.60
C GLU A 614 -56.63 3.65 -17.40
N THR A 615 -56.32 3.88 -18.67
CA THR A 615 -57.11 4.79 -19.51
C THR A 615 -58.28 4.14 -20.20
N GLY A 616 -58.24 2.81 -20.42
CA GLY A 616 -59.22 2.04 -21.15
C GLY A 616 -59.14 2.19 -22.68
N LEU A 617 -58.06 2.81 -23.21
CA LEU A 617 -57.88 2.95 -24.65
C LEU A 617 -57.64 1.60 -25.30
N ALA A 618 -58.34 1.30 -26.40
CA ALA A 618 -58.09 0.11 -27.17
C ALA A 618 -56.65 0.13 -27.74
N PRO A 619 -55.85 -0.98 -27.55
CA PRO A 619 -54.46 -1.00 -27.97
C PRO A 619 -54.23 -0.64 -29.43
N GLY A 620 -55.13 -1.01 -30.34
CA GLY A 620 -55.03 -0.67 -31.77
C GLY A 620 -55.20 0.79 -32.10
N ARG A 621 -55.61 1.63 -31.13
CA ARG A 621 -55.63 3.08 -31.27
C ARG A 621 -54.36 3.78 -30.82
N LEU A 622 -53.42 3.04 -30.21
CA LEU A 622 -52.11 3.58 -29.83
C LEU A 622 -51.08 3.16 -30.88
N HIS A 623 -50.41 4.17 -31.45
CA HIS A 623 -49.26 3.96 -32.29
C HIS A 623 -48.02 4.44 -31.53
N LEU A 624 -46.89 3.72 -31.68
CA LEU A 624 -45.61 4.11 -31.08
C LEU A 624 -44.62 4.34 -32.20
N GLU A 625 -44.01 5.55 -32.18
CA GLU A 625 -43.07 5.98 -33.17
C GLU A 625 -41.64 5.81 -32.69
N VAL A 626 -40.79 5.24 -33.52
CA VAL A 626 -39.37 5.01 -33.24
C VAL A 626 -38.53 5.52 -34.40
N THR A 627 -37.47 6.29 -34.12
CA THR A 627 -36.63 6.82 -35.20
C THR A 627 -35.78 5.73 -35.85
N GLU A 628 -35.45 5.89 -37.14
CA GLU A 628 -34.59 4.96 -37.88
C GLU A 628 -33.26 4.71 -37.13
N SER A 629 -32.64 5.73 -36.58
CA SER A 629 -31.38 5.62 -35.84
C SER A 629 -31.47 4.78 -34.58
N SER A 630 -32.61 4.80 -33.88
CA SER A 630 -32.87 4.01 -32.66
C SER A 630 -32.86 2.51 -32.93
N LEU A 631 -33.18 2.10 -34.14
CA LEU A 631 -33.29 0.70 -34.53
C LEU A 631 -31.93 0.05 -34.86
N ILE A 632 -30.90 0.85 -35.14
CA ILE A 632 -29.57 0.36 -35.55
C ILE A 632 -28.69 0.01 -34.35
N GLU A 633 -28.84 0.70 -33.24
CA GLU A 633 -27.90 0.60 -32.09
C GLU A 633 -27.96 -0.73 -31.32
N GLU A 634 -29.16 -1.35 -31.17
CA GLU A 634 -29.33 -2.60 -30.42
C GLU A 634 -30.45 -3.47 -31.04
N LEU A 635 -30.27 -3.88 -32.29
CA LEU A 635 -31.27 -4.56 -33.13
C LEU A 635 -31.99 -5.73 -32.45
N SER A 636 -31.33 -6.54 -31.63
CA SER A 636 -31.92 -7.72 -31.01
C SER A 636 -32.89 -7.39 -29.87
N THR A 637 -32.51 -6.46 -28.98
CA THR A 637 -33.32 -6.07 -27.81
C THR A 637 -34.50 -5.22 -28.25
N VAL A 638 -34.27 -4.23 -29.08
CA VAL A 638 -35.31 -3.35 -29.64
C VAL A 638 -36.35 -4.16 -30.40
N ARG A 639 -35.95 -5.11 -31.24
CA ARG A 639 -36.85 -6.00 -31.97
C ARG A 639 -37.78 -6.78 -31.05
N LEU A 640 -37.24 -7.38 -29.98
CA LEU A 640 -38.05 -8.16 -29.00
C LEU A 640 -39.09 -7.27 -28.31
N ILE A 641 -38.71 -6.05 -27.90
CA ILE A 641 -39.65 -5.11 -27.29
C ILE A 641 -40.77 -4.71 -28.25
N LEU A 642 -40.44 -4.40 -29.51
CA LEU A 642 -41.43 -4.03 -30.51
C LEU A 642 -42.32 -5.20 -30.89
N GLU A 643 -41.82 -6.45 -31.01
CA GLU A 643 -42.63 -7.67 -31.23
C GLU A 643 -43.63 -7.89 -30.09
N GLN A 644 -43.24 -7.65 -28.83
CA GLN A 644 -44.12 -7.78 -27.69
C GLN A 644 -45.21 -6.70 -27.69
N LEU A 645 -44.86 -5.44 -27.94
CA LEU A 645 -45.80 -4.34 -28.03
C LEU A 645 -46.85 -4.58 -29.15
N ARG A 646 -46.42 -5.07 -30.32
CA ARG A 646 -47.32 -5.48 -31.39
C ARG A 646 -48.21 -6.68 -30.99
N GLY A 647 -47.68 -7.59 -30.18
CA GLY A 647 -48.41 -8.71 -29.63
C GLY A 647 -49.63 -8.28 -28.77
N TYR A 648 -49.58 -7.08 -28.16
CA TYR A 648 -50.72 -6.47 -27.47
C TYR A 648 -51.69 -5.73 -28.42
N GLY A 649 -51.40 -5.69 -29.73
CA GLY A 649 -52.24 -5.04 -30.74
C GLY A 649 -51.91 -3.56 -30.94
N ILE A 650 -50.75 -3.09 -30.45
CA ILE A 650 -50.28 -1.71 -30.65
C ILE A 650 -49.59 -1.62 -32.01
N THR A 651 -49.81 -0.50 -32.72
CA THR A 651 -49.19 -0.23 -34.02
C THR A 651 -47.82 0.39 -33.81
N VAL A 652 -46.80 -0.08 -34.56
CA VAL A 652 -45.44 0.45 -34.52
C VAL A 652 -45.13 1.21 -35.81
N ALA A 653 -44.63 2.44 -35.69
CA ALA A 653 -44.25 3.29 -36.82
C ALA A 653 -42.73 3.60 -36.79
N ILE A 654 -42.08 3.57 -37.93
CA ILE A 654 -40.73 4.15 -38.12
C ILE A 654 -40.87 5.59 -38.48
N ASP A 655 -40.17 6.45 -37.70
CA ASP A 655 -40.11 7.89 -37.91
C ASP A 655 -38.79 8.35 -38.57
N ASP A 656 -38.82 9.54 -39.18
CA ASP A 656 -37.67 10.14 -39.88
C ASP A 656 -37.04 9.24 -40.96
N PHE A 657 -37.85 8.38 -41.61
CA PHE A 657 -37.30 7.36 -42.55
C PHE A 657 -36.60 8.01 -43.76
N GLY A 658 -35.35 7.56 -44.00
CA GLY A 658 -34.49 7.96 -45.09
C GLY A 658 -33.50 9.07 -44.77
N THR A 659 -33.45 9.57 -43.52
CA THR A 659 -32.46 10.56 -43.09
C THR A 659 -31.18 9.90 -42.54
N GLY A 660 -31.22 8.62 -42.20
CA GLY A 660 -30.12 7.85 -41.64
C GLY A 660 -29.36 7.02 -42.68
N PHE A 661 -28.46 6.13 -42.18
CA PHE A 661 -27.81 5.13 -43.00
C PHE A 661 -28.78 3.98 -43.34
N SER A 662 -29.71 4.26 -44.24
CA SER A 662 -30.73 3.31 -44.69
C SER A 662 -30.11 2.04 -45.28
N SER A 663 -29.85 1.07 -44.41
CA SER A 663 -29.70 -0.29 -44.87
C SER A 663 -31.08 -0.89 -45.11
N LEU A 664 -31.60 -0.75 -46.30
CA LEU A 664 -32.85 -1.34 -46.78
C LEU A 664 -33.00 -2.85 -46.38
N SER A 665 -31.87 -3.49 -46.03
CA SER A 665 -31.81 -4.88 -45.59
C SER A 665 -32.45 -5.16 -44.22
N TYR A 666 -32.72 -4.17 -43.38
CA TYR A 666 -33.31 -4.39 -42.07
C TYR A 666 -34.82 -4.15 -42.03
N LEU A 667 -35.37 -3.37 -42.97
CA LEU A 667 -36.77 -3.02 -43.00
C LEU A 667 -37.67 -4.28 -43.12
N ASP A 668 -37.21 -5.28 -43.83
CA ASP A 668 -37.89 -6.59 -43.98
C ASP A 668 -37.97 -7.41 -42.69
N THR A 669 -37.04 -7.16 -41.77
CA THR A 669 -36.91 -7.96 -40.53
C THR A 669 -37.47 -7.26 -39.29
N LEU A 670 -37.84 -5.97 -39.41
CA LEU A 670 -38.34 -5.18 -38.30
C LEU A 670 -39.87 -5.37 -38.14
N PRO A 671 -40.37 -5.50 -36.88
CA PRO A 671 -41.79 -5.65 -36.61
C PRO A 671 -42.51 -4.28 -36.62
N VAL A 672 -42.69 -3.70 -37.80
CA VAL A 672 -43.26 -2.38 -38.02
C VAL A 672 -44.46 -2.43 -38.93
N ASP A 673 -45.37 -1.49 -38.79
CA ASP A 673 -46.66 -1.44 -39.50
C ASP A 673 -46.75 -0.16 -40.37
N VAL A 674 -46.09 0.91 -39.96
CA VAL A 674 -46.15 2.24 -40.58
C VAL A 674 -44.77 2.78 -40.85
N VAL A 675 -44.60 3.51 -41.98
CA VAL A 675 -43.40 4.27 -42.30
C VAL A 675 -43.78 5.75 -42.46
N LYS A 676 -43.18 6.65 -41.66
CA LYS A 676 -43.29 8.07 -41.76
C LYS A 676 -42.10 8.61 -42.57
N ILE A 677 -42.37 9.16 -43.74
CA ILE A 677 -41.37 9.70 -44.63
C ILE A 677 -41.09 11.15 -44.27
N ASP A 678 -39.82 11.43 -43.89
CA ASP A 678 -39.36 12.72 -43.39
C ASP A 678 -39.58 13.86 -44.40
N ARG A 679 -39.85 15.05 -43.90
CA ARG A 679 -40.06 16.27 -44.66
C ARG A 679 -38.96 16.63 -45.66
N SER A 680 -37.72 16.17 -45.48
CA SER A 680 -36.60 16.43 -46.39
C SER A 680 -36.85 15.86 -47.80
N PHE A 681 -37.68 14.81 -47.93
CA PHE A 681 -38.06 14.23 -49.21
C PHE A 681 -39.17 15.01 -49.91
N VAL A 682 -39.96 15.76 -49.17
CA VAL A 682 -41.09 16.55 -49.66
C VAL A 682 -40.65 18.00 -49.98
N ARG A 683 -39.70 18.50 -49.21
CA ARG A 683 -39.14 19.84 -49.44
C ARG A 683 -38.56 19.94 -50.84
N ASN A 684 -39.02 20.90 -51.65
CA ASN A 684 -38.64 21.12 -53.03
C ASN A 684 -39.04 19.97 -54.03
N ILE A 685 -40.00 19.12 -53.67
CA ILE A 685 -40.45 18.00 -54.55
C ILE A 685 -41.10 18.49 -55.86
N CYS A 686 -41.63 19.71 -55.86
CA CYS A 686 -42.22 20.35 -57.02
C CYS A 686 -41.19 20.80 -58.07
N GLU A 687 -39.95 21.08 -57.64
CA GLU A 687 -38.89 21.62 -58.46
C GLU A 687 -37.86 20.53 -58.84
N ASP A 688 -37.68 19.50 -58.00
CA ASP A 688 -36.66 18.47 -58.16
C ASP A 688 -37.24 17.08 -58.52
N VAL A 689 -37.23 16.80 -59.82
CA VAL A 689 -37.69 15.51 -60.39
C VAL A 689 -36.93 14.29 -59.79
N ARG A 690 -35.71 14.47 -59.35
CA ARG A 690 -34.89 13.39 -58.78
C ARG A 690 -35.41 13.02 -57.38
N ARG A 691 -35.80 14.02 -56.58
CA ARG A 691 -36.44 13.81 -55.26
C ARG A 691 -37.79 13.09 -55.39
N LEU A 692 -38.61 13.48 -56.36
CA LEU A 692 -39.87 12.78 -56.65
C LEU A 692 -39.63 11.32 -57.04
N LYS A 693 -38.61 11.01 -57.86
CA LYS A 693 -38.26 9.62 -58.19
C LYS A 693 -37.82 8.84 -56.95
N LEU A 694 -37.02 9.47 -56.06
CA LEU A 694 -36.54 8.83 -54.84
C LEU A 694 -37.70 8.55 -53.91
N LEU A 695 -38.59 9.52 -53.66
CA LEU A 695 -39.79 9.31 -52.87
C LEU A 695 -40.64 8.15 -53.40
N ARG A 696 -40.91 8.13 -54.71
CA ARG A 696 -41.63 7.00 -55.36
C ARG A 696 -40.93 5.66 -55.17
N GLY A 697 -39.60 5.60 -55.18
CA GLY A 697 -38.83 4.40 -54.88
C GLY A 697 -39.10 3.92 -53.46
N ILE A 698 -39.06 4.79 -52.46
CA ILE A 698 -39.35 4.50 -51.07
C ILE A 698 -40.82 3.99 -50.93
N VAL A 699 -41.77 4.68 -51.52
CA VAL A 699 -43.20 4.30 -51.50
C VAL A 699 -43.40 2.92 -52.08
N THR A 700 -42.79 2.60 -53.23
CA THR A 700 -42.88 1.30 -53.87
C THR A 700 -42.34 0.19 -52.98
N LEU A 701 -41.23 0.42 -52.33
CA LEU A 701 -40.61 -0.54 -51.40
C LEU A 701 -41.51 -0.76 -50.19
N SER A 702 -41.97 0.31 -49.51
CA SER A 702 -42.83 0.25 -48.34
C SER A 702 -44.11 -0.50 -48.62
N ARG A 703 -44.76 -0.25 -49.77
CA ARG A 703 -45.94 -1.01 -50.19
C ARG A 703 -45.66 -2.48 -50.50
N GLY A 704 -44.47 -2.79 -51.03
CA GLY A 704 -44.05 -4.17 -51.25
C GLY A 704 -43.89 -4.96 -49.92
N LEU A 705 -43.67 -4.27 -48.83
CA LEU A 705 -43.64 -4.79 -47.45
C LEU A 705 -44.97 -4.70 -46.71
N ASN A 706 -46.04 -4.24 -47.36
CA ASN A 706 -47.36 -4.02 -46.76
C ASN A 706 -47.39 -2.99 -45.62
N LEU A 707 -46.52 -1.97 -45.68
CA LEU A 707 -46.44 -0.92 -44.68
C LEU A 707 -47.39 0.26 -45.09
N GLN A 708 -48.07 0.84 -44.10
CA GLN A 708 -48.82 2.08 -44.26
C GLN A 708 -47.82 3.27 -44.39
N ILE A 709 -48.11 4.19 -45.23
CA ILE A 709 -47.19 5.30 -45.56
C ILE A 709 -47.77 6.63 -45.07
N VAL A 710 -47.09 7.27 -44.17
CA VAL A 710 -47.37 8.67 -43.75
C VAL A 710 -46.28 9.58 -44.40
N VAL A 711 -46.71 10.66 -45.00
CA VAL A 711 -45.75 11.66 -45.53
C VAL A 711 -45.83 12.93 -44.72
N GLU A 712 -44.68 13.33 -44.17
CA GLU A 712 -44.55 14.43 -43.25
C GLU A 712 -44.15 15.75 -43.92
N GLY A 713 -44.43 16.85 -43.22
CA GLY A 713 -43.98 18.20 -43.61
C GLY A 713 -44.53 18.66 -44.94
N VAL A 714 -45.73 18.25 -45.28
CA VAL A 714 -46.43 18.76 -46.45
C VAL A 714 -47.01 20.15 -46.13
N GLU A 715 -46.47 21.17 -46.75
CA GLU A 715 -46.77 22.58 -46.45
C GLU A 715 -47.60 23.27 -47.53
N THR A 716 -47.51 22.80 -48.81
CA THR A 716 -48.15 23.47 -49.93
C THR A 716 -49.16 22.58 -50.67
N ARG A 717 -50.14 23.25 -51.35
CA ARG A 717 -51.14 22.53 -52.18
C ARG A 717 -50.49 21.84 -53.39
N GLU A 718 -49.42 22.37 -53.92
CA GLU A 718 -48.67 21.79 -55.03
C GLU A 718 -47.99 20.51 -54.63
N GLN A 719 -47.36 20.46 -53.44
CA GLN A 719 -46.79 19.25 -52.89
C GLN A 719 -47.88 18.17 -52.70
N LEU A 720 -49.00 18.53 -52.08
CA LEU A 720 -50.13 17.66 -51.87
C LEU A 720 -50.69 17.10 -53.19
N ALA A 721 -50.87 17.94 -54.19
CA ALA A 721 -51.37 17.53 -55.54
C ALA A 721 -50.46 16.51 -56.20
N LEU A 722 -49.12 16.67 -56.07
CA LEU A 722 -48.16 15.66 -56.55
C LEU A 722 -48.24 14.34 -55.80
N LEU A 723 -48.35 14.37 -54.49
CA LEU A 723 -48.48 13.15 -53.64
C LEU A 723 -49.74 12.38 -54.01
N ILE A 724 -50.87 13.05 -54.20
CA ILE A 724 -52.14 12.47 -54.66
C ILE A 724 -52.01 11.89 -56.06
N LYS A 725 -51.50 12.70 -57.02
CA LYS A 725 -51.31 12.29 -58.40
C LYS A 725 -50.54 10.99 -58.57
N TYR A 726 -49.47 10.80 -57.76
CA TYR A 726 -48.61 9.64 -57.81
C TYR A 726 -48.93 8.59 -56.77
N ASN A 727 -49.99 8.78 -55.99
CA ASN A 727 -50.42 7.87 -54.92
C ASN A 727 -49.28 7.57 -53.96
N CYS A 728 -48.61 8.61 -53.43
CA CYS A 728 -47.42 8.47 -52.67
C CYS A 728 -47.62 8.35 -51.14
N ALA A 729 -48.84 8.52 -50.63
CA ALA A 729 -49.15 8.51 -49.21
C ALA A 729 -50.49 7.87 -48.92
N ASP A 730 -50.64 7.21 -47.78
CA ASP A 730 -51.88 6.77 -47.19
C ASP A 730 -52.43 7.83 -46.23
N LEU A 731 -51.51 8.52 -45.52
CA LEU A 731 -51.81 9.67 -44.68
C LEU A 731 -50.83 10.85 -44.96
N ILE A 732 -51.31 12.04 -44.73
CA ILE A 732 -50.55 13.31 -44.86
C ILE A 732 -50.53 14.01 -43.54
N GLN A 733 -49.32 14.39 -43.11
CA GLN A 733 -49.08 15.24 -41.96
C GLN A 733 -48.34 16.51 -42.39
N GLY A 734 -48.88 17.68 -42.02
CA GLY A 734 -48.24 18.94 -42.36
C GLY A 734 -49.16 20.14 -42.29
N TYR A 735 -48.56 21.31 -42.44
CA TYR A 735 -49.23 22.58 -42.30
C TYR A 735 -50.22 22.85 -43.45
N VAL A 736 -50.19 22.07 -44.50
CA VAL A 736 -51.20 22.12 -45.55
C VAL A 736 -52.62 21.85 -45.01
N TYR A 737 -52.70 21.08 -43.95
CA TYR A 737 -53.97 20.78 -43.28
C TYR A 737 -54.08 21.50 -41.93
N SER A 738 -53.12 21.24 -41.02
CA SER A 738 -53.16 21.88 -39.69
C SER A 738 -51.79 21.94 -39.05
N MET A 739 -51.57 23.00 -38.26
CA MET A 739 -50.50 23.01 -37.26
C MET A 739 -50.88 22.15 -36.07
N PRO A 740 -49.91 21.82 -35.16
CA PRO A 740 -50.25 21.19 -33.90
C PRO A 740 -51.30 22.00 -33.12
N VAL A 741 -52.37 21.34 -32.67
CA VAL A 741 -53.51 21.94 -31.99
C VAL A 741 -53.74 21.35 -30.59
N SER A 742 -54.66 21.90 -29.83
CA SER A 742 -55.09 21.33 -28.53
C SER A 742 -56.00 20.10 -28.72
N SER A 743 -56.14 19.29 -27.64
CA SER A 743 -57.07 18.12 -27.68
C SER A 743 -58.51 18.49 -27.98
N SER A 744 -58.96 19.68 -27.55
CA SER A 744 -60.31 20.19 -27.80
C SER A 744 -60.61 20.47 -29.27
N ASP A 745 -59.58 20.80 -30.06
CA ASP A 745 -59.75 21.20 -31.45
C ASP A 745 -59.82 20.00 -32.42
N ILE A 746 -59.40 18.78 -31.94
CA ILE A 746 -59.35 17.56 -32.75
C ILE A 746 -60.75 17.11 -33.18
N GLU A 747 -61.76 17.22 -32.29
CA GLU A 747 -63.10 16.85 -32.60
C GLU A 747 -63.71 17.74 -33.71
N GLU A 748 -63.48 19.06 -33.62
CA GLU A 748 -63.91 20.02 -34.63
C GLU A 748 -63.27 19.73 -36.00
N LEU A 749 -61.95 19.47 -36.01
CA LEU A 749 -61.21 19.11 -37.23
C LEU A 749 -61.70 17.81 -37.86
N SER A 750 -62.07 16.83 -37.06
CA SER A 750 -62.63 15.57 -37.56
C SER A 750 -64.01 15.81 -38.22
N GLN A 751 -64.89 16.60 -37.58
CA GLN A 751 -66.22 16.94 -38.16
C GLN A 751 -66.10 17.75 -39.44
N LEU A 752 -65.16 18.67 -39.55
CA LEU A 752 -64.89 19.43 -40.79
C LEU A 752 -64.38 18.51 -41.92
N ALA A 753 -63.55 17.53 -41.64
CA ALA A 753 -63.08 16.54 -42.61
C ALA A 753 -64.25 15.69 -43.16
N GLU A 754 -65.13 15.17 -42.28
CA GLU A 754 -66.29 14.37 -42.66
C GLU A 754 -67.29 15.15 -43.55
N ARG A 755 -67.44 16.47 -43.32
CA ARG A 755 -68.27 17.33 -44.12
C ARG A 755 -67.69 17.72 -45.47
N LYS A 756 -66.42 17.33 -45.78
CA LYS A 756 -65.62 17.75 -46.93
C LYS A 756 -65.50 19.27 -47.05
N GLU A 757 -65.60 19.95 -45.92
CA GLU A 757 -65.49 21.41 -45.82
C GLU A 757 -64.05 21.86 -45.55
N PHE A 758 -63.12 20.92 -45.57
CA PHE A 758 -61.72 21.13 -45.27
C PHE A 758 -61.02 21.68 -46.51
N GLU A 759 -61.10 23.04 -46.71
CA GLU A 759 -60.22 23.68 -47.65
C GLU A 759 -58.78 23.70 -47.13
N ALA A 760 -57.86 23.05 -47.86
CA ALA A 760 -56.45 23.11 -47.54
C ALA A 760 -55.97 24.56 -47.44
N ARG A 761 -55.68 25.05 -46.24
CA ARG A 761 -55.20 26.40 -46.00
C ARG A 761 -53.71 26.47 -46.29
N THR A 762 -53.31 27.38 -47.20
CA THR A 762 -51.90 27.68 -47.39
C THR A 762 -51.49 28.69 -46.28
N TYR A 763 -50.78 28.17 -45.26
CA TYR A 763 -50.14 29.08 -44.31
C TYR A 763 -48.84 29.57 -44.95
N VAL A 764 -48.81 30.87 -45.26
CA VAL A 764 -47.58 31.59 -45.63
C VAL A 764 -46.82 31.81 -44.31
N ALA A 765 -45.58 31.25 -44.17
CA ALA A 765 -44.69 31.41 -43.03
C ALA A 765 -44.23 32.85 -42.84
#